data_d158bdd1d9a0fedbc557aceaaf43a4a7
#
_entry.id   d158bdd1d9a0fedbc557aceaaf43a4a7
#
_cell.length_a   1.000
_cell.length_b   1.000
_cell.length_c   1.000
_cell.angle_alpha   90.00
_cell.angle_beta   90.00
_cell.angle_gamma   90.00
#
_symmetry.space_group_name_H-M   'P 1'
#
loop_
_entity.id
_entity.type
_entity.pdbx_description
1 polymer ?
#
loop_
_entity_poly.entity_id
_entity_poly.type
_entity_poly.pdbx_seq_one_letter_code
_entity_poly.pdbx_strand_id
1 'polypeptide(L)'
;MRRLTRLGTTLPLLALLLAGPAWGEDALRFDLTVGQHQNLFLRDGPVSAHLVAGAGRIVVAFPAGNAGIGLWTDSKAPITAAPLSPLTIADAQGRPLHGIETTLEIATQTLTLRQAILSSIRVLREFQHSSTRQPLVETTPTINGTTILWQRDRLDGAPGLMLALTPQNGTATANPDGTVTLFTPDPALRLKLTATSGETPLTPIALSDLLTDTAAPDPKARQVLDFLSYREKLMAGSWAYNTYFGRDTLMSLRLLMPVLQPAAIEAGLGAVLERLSPGGDVAHEEDVGEFAILRHRLERDSDSAEPLFDYKMVDDDLMLAPILADYFSRIPTRDAQLFLARRTPSGDAYGTLLARNLSFVLSRAQAFAADPVATNLIPLPAGHKVGDWRDSQEGLAGGRYSYSVNAVLAPAALAAITQLHKSGLMHPYIRDLSHAETLAKVWTDKAPALFTVTIPAAQAQAAANRFAAELGLDAAPPPPGPLSFDALSLDDAGRPLPIMHSDTGFALLFRNPDAATLDRAITPLLHRLPAGLMTDAGMVVANAAWAPAPIRAEFGPGYYHGAVIWSWQQALMAAGLERQLARNDLPAATRTRLHAAQRGLWQAIRGVPADQRTSELWSWAYNNGRFSYRPFGQGGGDQTESNAAQLWSTVYLAVKPPAL
;
A
#
# COMPACT_ATOMS: atom_id res chain seq x y z
N MET A 1 31.60 -78.74 12.08
CA MET A 1 30.30 -78.23 12.55
C MET A 1 30.53 -77.11 13.58
N ARG A 2 30.46 -75.87 13.18
CA ARG A 2 30.37 -74.72 14.12
C ARG A 2 29.38 -73.74 13.53
N ARG A 3 28.27 -73.50 14.19
CA ARG A 3 27.22 -72.55 13.86
C ARG A 3 27.68 -71.12 14.19
N LEU A 4 27.65 -70.23 13.21
CA LEU A 4 27.80 -68.78 13.36
C LEU A 4 26.43 -68.14 13.56
N THR A 5 26.21 -67.60 14.74
CA THR A 5 25.07 -66.74 15.09
C THR A 5 25.33 -65.33 14.60
N ARG A 6 24.42 -64.86 13.74
CA ARG A 6 24.41 -63.44 13.32
C ARG A 6 23.69 -62.60 14.38
N LEU A 7 24.42 -61.65 15.03
CA LEU A 7 23.83 -60.55 15.78
C LEU A 7 23.33 -59.47 14.81
N GLY A 8 22.04 -59.24 14.83
CA GLY A 8 21.44 -58.10 14.16
C GLY A 8 21.52 -56.85 15.04
N THR A 9 22.28 -55.85 14.60
CA THR A 9 22.29 -54.51 15.22
C THR A 9 21.18 -53.67 14.61
N THR A 10 20.12 -53.42 15.41
CA THR A 10 19.08 -52.43 15.11
C THR A 10 19.63 -51.03 15.53
N LEU A 11 19.88 -50.19 14.54
CA LEU A 11 20.11 -48.74 14.77
C LEU A 11 18.72 -48.11 15.07
N PRO A 12 18.58 -47.25 16.10
CA PRO A 12 17.39 -46.46 16.25
C PRO A 12 17.39 -45.33 15.21
N LEU A 13 16.32 -45.23 14.46
CA LEU A 13 16.00 -44.11 13.57
C LEU A 13 15.77 -42.88 14.47
N LEU A 14 16.73 -41.98 14.52
CA LEU A 14 16.60 -40.67 15.15
C LEU A 14 15.70 -39.83 14.24
N ALA A 15 14.42 -39.70 14.57
CA ALA A 15 13.52 -38.77 13.92
C ALA A 15 13.99 -37.35 14.29
N LEU A 16 14.63 -36.66 13.34
CA LEU A 16 14.82 -35.22 13.41
C LEU A 16 13.43 -34.58 13.32
N LEU A 17 12.89 -34.19 14.46
CA LEU A 17 11.80 -33.22 14.53
C LEU A 17 12.36 -31.90 14.02
N LEU A 18 12.12 -31.57 12.75
CA LEU A 18 12.23 -30.21 12.23
C LEU A 18 11.26 -29.38 13.07
N ALA A 19 11.76 -28.51 13.92
CA ALA A 19 10.95 -27.50 14.58
C ALA A 19 10.34 -26.64 13.47
N GLY A 20 9.06 -26.80 13.22
CA GLY A 20 8.29 -25.90 12.37
C GLY A 20 8.32 -24.47 12.95
N PRO A 21 7.99 -23.45 12.17
CA PRO A 21 7.93 -22.09 12.65
C PRO A 21 7.01 -22.00 13.87
N ALA A 22 7.42 -21.27 14.91
CA ALA A 22 6.62 -21.03 16.09
C ALA A 22 5.42 -20.13 15.70
N TRP A 23 4.23 -20.73 15.61
CA TRP A 23 2.98 -20.02 15.37
C TRP A 23 2.56 -19.28 16.63
N GLY A 24 2.05 -18.03 16.50
CA GLY A 24 1.53 -17.25 17.61
C GLY A 24 0.33 -17.93 18.30
N GLU A 25 0.23 -17.76 19.60
CA GLU A 25 -0.74 -18.52 20.43
C GLU A 25 -2.22 -18.14 20.18
N ASP A 26 -2.53 -16.96 19.60
CA ASP A 26 -3.90 -16.49 19.44
C ASP A 26 -4.34 -16.35 17.98
N ALA A 27 -5.49 -16.95 17.67
CA ALA A 27 -6.13 -16.80 16.37
C ALA A 27 -6.65 -15.37 16.17
N LEU A 28 -6.21 -14.70 15.09
CA LEU A 28 -6.70 -13.39 14.69
C LEU A 28 -7.93 -13.54 13.80
N ARG A 29 -9.07 -12.96 14.23
CA ARG A 29 -10.32 -12.91 13.47
C ARG A 29 -10.93 -11.54 13.58
N PHE A 30 -11.27 -10.92 12.44
CA PHE A 30 -12.01 -9.66 12.41
C PHE A 30 -12.68 -9.47 11.05
N ASP A 31 -13.58 -8.49 10.99
CA ASP A 31 -14.31 -8.12 9.79
C ASP A 31 -14.28 -6.60 9.58
N LEU A 32 -14.39 -6.21 8.31
CA LEU A 32 -14.56 -4.82 7.86
C LEU A 32 -15.61 -4.79 6.75
N THR A 33 -16.45 -3.77 6.72
CA THR A 33 -17.40 -3.56 5.62
C THR A 33 -17.05 -2.26 4.90
N VAL A 34 -16.82 -2.36 3.59
CA VAL A 34 -16.58 -1.20 2.73
C VAL A 34 -17.57 -1.23 1.57
N GLY A 35 -18.44 -0.23 1.50
CA GLY A 35 -19.50 -0.18 0.51
C GLY A 35 -20.41 -1.42 0.60
N GLN A 36 -20.47 -2.21 -0.48
CA GLN A 36 -21.28 -3.43 -0.59
C GLN A 36 -20.47 -4.71 -0.32
N HIS A 37 -19.21 -4.57 0.10
CA HIS A 37 -18.30 -5.70 0.29
C HIS A 37 -18.09 -5.99 1.77
N GLN A 38 -18.36 -7.23 2.16
CA GLN A 38 -17.94 -7.79 3.43
C GLN A 38 -16.53 -8.36 3.28
N ASN A 39 -15.64 -7.96 4.20
CA ASN A 39 -14.24 -8.40 4.26
C ASN A 39 -14.03 -9.15 5.57
N LEU A 40 -13.71 -10.44 5.51
CA LEU A 40 -13.44 -11.27 6.68
C LEU A 40 -11.98 -11.71 6.65
N PHE A 41 -11.30 -11.56 7.77
CA PHE A 41 -9.90 -11.88 7.95
C PHE A 41 -9.73 -13.00 8.97
N LEU A 42 -8.86 -13.94 8.64
CA LEU A 42 -8.47 -15.02 9.52
C LEU A 42 -6.95 -15.23 9.44
N ARG A 43 -6.30 -15.34 10.61
CA ARG A 43 -4.98 -15.95 10.74
C ARG A 43 -5.01 -16.90 11.93
N ASP A 44 -4.70 -18.18 11.69
CA ASP A 44 -4.74 -19.23 12.72
C ASP A 44 -3.76 -20.35 12.31
N GLY A 45 -2.67 -20.49 13.07
CA GLY A 45 -1.59 -21.40 12.71
C GLY A 45 -1.01 -21.12 11.32
N PRO A 46 -0.94 -22.13 10.43
CA PRO A 46 -0.43 -21.96 9.06
C PRO A 46 -1.44 -21.27 8.11
N VAL A 47 -2.68 -21.07 8.56
CA VAL A 47 -3.74 -20.48 7.76
C VAL A 47 -3.71 -18.97 7.89
N SER A 48 -3.57 -18.27 6.77
CA SER A 48 -3.81 -16.82 6.69
C SER A 48 -4.60 -16.53 5.43
N ALA A 49 -5.79 -15.94 5.56
CA ALA A 49 -6.67 -15.67 4.45
C ALA A 49 -7.57 -14.45 4.69
N HIS A 50 -7.91 -13.79 3.59
CA HIS A 50 -8.88 -12.71 3.53
C HIS A 50 -9.98 -13.08 2.53
N LEU A 51 -11.22 -13.14 2.98
CA LEU A 51 -12.40 -13.33 2.14
C LEU A 51 -13.09 -11.99 1.87
N VAL A 52 -13.30 -11.67 0.60
CA VAL A 52 -14.15 -10.56 0.15
C VAL A 52 -15.40 -11.14 -0.50
N ALA A 53 -16.58 -10.74 -0.03
CA ALA A 53 -17.86 -11.17 -0.58
C ALA A 53 -18.76 -9.97 -0.86
N GLY A 54 -19.32 -9.88 -2.07
CA GLY A 54 -20.27 -8.83 -2.46
C GLY A 54 -20.17 -8.44 -3.93
N ALA A 55 -21.15 -7.66 -4.39
CA ALA A 55 -21.20 -7.08 -5.74
C ALA A 55 -20.98 -8.07 -6.90
N GLY A 56 -21.45 -9.31 -6.78
CA GLY A 56 -21.36 -10.31 -7.85
C GLY A 56 -20.05 -11.09 -7.89
N ARG A 57 -19.26 -11.06 -6.79
CA ARG A 57 -18.03 -11.83 -6.68
C ARG A 57 -17.70 -12.31 -5.27
N ILE A 58 -16.86 -13.32 -5.22
CA ILE A 58 -16.22 -13.84 -4.02
C ILE A 58 -14.73 -13.93 -4.32
N VAL A 59 -13.88 -13.35 -3.47
CA VAL A 59 -12.42 -13.46 -3.60
C VAL A 59 -11.86 -13.98 -2.29
N VAL A 60 -10.98 -14.98 -2.35
CA VAL A 60 -10.17 -15.43 -1.21
C VAL A 60 -8.71 -15.15 -1.53
N ALA A 61 -8.09 -14.27 -0.78
CA ALA A 61 -6.70 -13.89 -0.92
C ALA A 61 -5.84 -14.54 0.17
N PHE A 62 -4.69 -15.08 -0.21
CA PHE A 62 -3.71 -15.68 0.69
C PHE A 62 -2.42 -14.84 0.65
N PRO A 63 -1.91 -14.34 1.79
CA PRO A 63 -0.62 -13.63 1.87
C PRO A 63 0.55 -14.43 1.31
N ALA A 64 0.58 -15.73 1.58
CA ALA A 64 1.58 -16.64 1.04
C ALA A 64 1.49 -16.70 -0.50
N GLY A 65 2.63 -16.51 -1.18
CA GLY A 65 2.72 -16.56 -2.64
C GLY A 65 1.90 -15.50 -3.39
N ASN A 66 1.29 -14.53 -2.70
CA ASN A 66 0.29 -13.61 -3.27
C ASN A 66 -0.80 -14.36 -4.04
N ALA A 67 -1.21 -15.52 -3.50
CA ALA A 67 -2.14 -16.43 -4.15
C ALA A 67 -3.59 -15.97 -3.95
N GLY A 68 -4.46 -16.33 -4.88
CA GLY A 68 -5.86 -15.92 -4.82
C GLY A 68 -6.81 -16.83 -5.58
N ILE A 69 -8.03 -16.87 -5.08
CA ILE A 69 -9.16 -17.55 -5.69
C ILE A 69 -10.24 -16.51 -5.93
N GLY A 70 -10.67 -16.32 -7.16
CA GLY A 70 -11.76 -15.41 -7.53
C GLY A 70 -12.90 -16.18 -8.17
N LEU A 71 -14.14 -15.87 -7.78
CA LEU A 71 -15.36 -16.38 -8.36
C LEU A 71 -16.29 -15.22 -8.72
N TRP A 72 -16.64 -15.08 -9.98
CA TRP A 72 -17.56 -14.07 -10.50
C TRP A 72 -18.89 -14.71 -10.84
N THR A 73 -19.99 -14.00 -10.51
CA THR A 73 -21.36 -14.46 -10.70
C THR A 73 -22.16 -13.48 -11.57
N ASP A 74 -23.33 -13.91 -12.03
CA ASP A 74 -24.27 -13.07 -12.80
C ASP A 74 -25.17 -12.17 -11.92
N SER A 75 -25.20 -12.42 -10.62
CA SER A 75 -26.07 -11.72 -9.67
C SER A 75 -25.26 -10.74 -8.81
N LYS A 76 -25.80 -9.54 -8.62
CA LYS A 76 -25.31 -8.55 -7.65
C LYS A 76 -26.10 -8.61 -6.32
N ALA A 77 -26.84 -9.69 -6.08
CA ALA A 77 -27.55 -9.89 -4.80
C ALA A 77 -26.57 -9.81 -3.62
N PRO A 78 -27.01 -9.31 -2.47
CA PRO A 78 -26.20 -9.28 -1.27
C PRO A 78 -25.69 -10.69 -0.91
N ILE A 79 -24.41 -10.76 -0.54
CA ILE A 79 -23.76 -11.98 -0.04
C ILE A 79 -23.37 -11.73 1.41
N THR A 80 -23.77 -12.64 2.30
CA THR A 80 -23.35 -12.65 3.70
C THR A 80 -22.53 -13.91 3.95
N ALA A 81 -21.35 -13.76 4.54
CA ALA A 81 -20.49 -14.87 4.93
C ALA A 81 -20.53 -15.07 6.45
N ALA A 82 -20.63 -16.31 6.89
CA ALA A 82 -20.42 -16.69 8.28
C ALA A 82 -18.94 -16.50 8.67
N PRO A 83 -18.60 -16.48 9.97
CA PRO A 83 -17.22 -16.43 10.42
C PRO A 83 -16.35 -17.52 9.77
N LEU A 84 -15.12 -17.18 9.42
CA LEU A 84 -14.16 -18.09 8.80
C LEU A 84 -13.66 -19.14 9.80
N SER A 85 -13.57 -20.39 9.35
CA SER A 85 -12.91 -21.48 10.08
C SER A 85 -11.62 -21.86 9.35
N PRO A 86 -10.51 -22.08 10.08
CA PRO A 86 -9.26 -22.54 9.48
C PRO A 86 -9.38 -23.99 9.04
N LEU A 87 -8.74 -24.34 7.95
CA LEU A 87 -8.72 -25.69 7.40
C LEU A 87 -7.33 -26.04 6.89
N THR A 88 -6.87 -27.25 7.20
CA THR A 88 -5.72 -27.89 6.56
C THR A 88 -6.12 -29.24 6.04
N ILE A 89 -5.94 -29.45 4.75
CA ILE A 89 -6.22 -30.73 4.07
C ILE A 89 -4.99 -31.19 3.31
N ALA A 90 -5.00 -32.43 2.84
CA ALA A 90 -4.01 -32.94 1.93
C ALA A 90 -4.59 -33.01 0.49
N ASP A 91 -3.77 -32.70 -0.51
CA ASP A 91 -4.11 -32.98 -1.90
C ASP A 91 -4.01 -34.49 -2.21
N ALA A 92 -4.25 -34.86 -3.47
CA ALA A 92 -4.19 -36.26 -3.90
C ALA A 92 -2.80 -36.91 -3.76
N GLN A 93 -1.74 -36.10 -3.65
CA GLN A 93 -0.35 -36.53 -3.42
C GLN A 93 0.07 -36.49 -1.95
N GLY A 94 -0.84 -36.13 -1.05
CA GLY A 94 -0.58 -36.01 0.40
C GLY A 94 0.12 -34.71 0.79
N ARG A 95 0.21 -33.72 -0.12
CA ARG A 95 0.84 -32.41 0.17
C ARG A 95 -0.15 -31.48 0.89
N PRO A 96 0.28 -30.69 1.90
CA PRO A 96 -0.62 -29.86 2.67
C PRO A 96 -1.18 -28.68 1.87
N LEU A 97 -2.47 -28.43 2.02
CA LEU A 97 -3.16 -27.22 1.55
C LEU A 97 -3.79 -26.54 2.76
N HIS A 98 -3.51 -25.24 2.93
CA HIS A 98 -3.99 -24.43 4.03
C HIS A 98 -5.04 -23.42 3.55
N GLY A 99 -6.12 -23.23 4.29
CA GLY A 99 -7.17 -22.32 3.86
C GLY A 99 -8.34 -22.20 4.81
N ILE A 100 -9.48 -21.85 4.26
CA ILE A 100 -10.69 -21.53 5.02
C ILE A 100 -11.89 -22.32 4.57
N GLU A 101 -12.83 -22.44 5.53
CA GLU A 101 -14.19 -22.90 5.31
C GLU A 101 -15.18 -21.89 5.88
N THR A 102 -16.28 -21.63 5.16
CA THR A 102 -17.39 -20.79 5.64
C THR A 102 -18.69 -21.15 4.94
N THR A 103 -19.81 -20.64 5.45
CA THR A 103 -21.10 -20.68 4.79
C THR A 103 -21.43 -19.29 4.24
N LEU A 104 -21.81 -19.24 2.97
CA LEU A 104 -22.32 -18.05 2.31
C LEU A 104 -23.83 -18.12 2.20
N GLU A 105 -24.51 -17.01 2.45
CA GLU A 105 -25.92 -16.81 2.14
C GLU A 105 -26.05 -15.72 1.09
N ILE A 106 -26.71 -16.04 -0.03
CA ILE A 106 -26.89 -15.13 -1.17
C ILE A 106 -28.38 -14.93 -1.40
N ALA A 107 -28.85 -13.70 -1.37
CA ALA A 107 -30.27 -13.34 -1.45
C ALA A 107 -30.83 -13.52 -2.86
N THR A 108 -30.76 -14.74 -3.41
CA THR A 108 -31.28 -15.14 -4.72
C THR A 108 -31.68 -16.61 -4.73
N GLN A 109 -32.66 -16.96 -5.57
CA GLN A 109 -33.02 -18.36 -5.81
C GLN A 109 -32.18 -19.01 -6.92
N THR A 110 -31.67 -18.20 -7.84
CA THR A 110 -30.84 -18.67 -8.97
C THR A 110 -29.56 -17.86 -9.05
N LEU A 111 -28.44 -18.55 -9.23
CA LEU A 111 -27.12 -17.94 -9.34
C LEU A 111 -26.30 -18.67 -10.40
N THR A 112 -25.79 -17.95 -11.40
CA THR A 112 -24.85 -18.51 -12.37
C THR A 112 -23.42 -18.15 -11.98
N LEU A 113 -22.59 -19.15 -11.77
CA LEU A 113 -21.14 -19.02 -11.57
C LEU A 113 -20.50 -18.89 -12.96
N ARG A 114 -20.04 -17.66 -13.29
CA ARG A 114 -19.56 -17.31 -14.63
C ARG A 114 -18.12 -17.68 -14.86
N GLN A 115 -17.27 -17.38 -13.89
CA GLN A 115 -15.83 -17.58 -14.00
C GLN A 115 -15.25 -17.86 -12.63
N ALA A 116 -14.45 -18.92 -12.51
CA ALA A 116 -13.55 -19.12 -11.39
C ALA A 116 -12.10 -18.99 -11.89
N ILE A 117 -11.26 -18.31 -11.11
CA ILE A 117 -9.82 -18.16 -11.36
C ILE A 117 -9.09 -18.57 -10.08
N LEU A 118 -8.21 -19.54 -10.19
CA LEU A 118 -7.36 -20.06 -9.12
C LEU A 118 -5.91 -19.78 -9.51
N SER A 119 -5.33 -18.68 -9.04
CA SER A 119 -3.97 -18.28 -9.40
C SER A 119 -3.41 -17.25 -8.42
N SER A 120 -2.84 -16.18 -8.92
CA SER A 120 -2.33 -15.05 -8.17
C SER A 120 -3.36 -13.91 -8.12
N ILE A 121 -3.29 -13.10 -7.08
CA ILE A 121 -4.05 -11.84 -6.96
C ILE A 121 -3.86 -10.93 -8.18
N ARG A 122 -2.68 -10.94 -8.80
CA ARG A 122 -2.41 -10.17 -10.04
C ARG A 122 -3.33 -10.56 -11.18
N VAL A 123 -3.49 -11.86 -11.41
CA VAL A 123 -4.39 -12.39 -12.46
C VAL A 123 -5.85 -12.05 -12.15
N LEU A 124 -6.25 -12.12 -10.87
CA LEU A 124 -7.60 -11.74 -10.45
C LEU A 124 -7.87 -10.25 -10.71
N ARG A 125 -6.91 -9.37 -10.39
CA ARG A 125 -7.02 -7.93 -10.64
C ARG A 125 -7.14 -7.61 -12.13
N GLU A 126 -6.30 -8.21 -12.97
CA GLU A 126 -6.37 -8.04 -14.43
C GLU A 126 -7.74 -8.45 -14.97
N PHE A 127 -8.25 -9.61 -14.55
CA PHE A 127 -9.58 -10.06 -14.94
C PHE A 127 -10.70 -9.11 -14.49
N GLN A 128 -10.61 -8.59 -13.27
CA GLN A 128 -11.59 -7.63 -12.76
C GLN A 128 -11.61 -6.32 -13.57
N HIS A 129 -10.46 -5.81 -13.97
CA HIS A 129 -10.35 -4.55 -14.70
C HIS A 129 -10.73 -4.65 -16.18
N SER A 130 -10.31 -5.73 -16.83
CA SER A 130 -10.36 -5.82 -18.30
C SER A 130 -11.07 -7.06 -18.81
N SER A 131 -11.53 -7.96 -17.91
CA SER A 131 -12.02 -9.30 -18.26
C SER A 131 -10.99 -10.12 -19.04
N THR A 132 -9.71 -9.77 -18.96
CA THR A 132 -8.63 -10.50 -19.61
C THR A 132 -8.47 -11.86 -18.96
N ARG A 133 -8.58 -12.91 -19.77
CA ARG A 133 -8.38 -14.29 -19.36
C ARG A 133 -6.92 -14.68 -19.54
N GLN A 134 -6.42 -15.54 -18.63
CA GLN A 134 -5.08 -16.09 -18.70
C GLN A 134 -5.14 -17.61 -18.93
N PRO A 135 -5.00 -18.08 -20.20
CA PRO A 135 -5.23 -19.49 -20.55
C PRO A 135 -4.37 -20.49 -19.76
N LEU A 136 -3.15 -20.10 -19.35
CA LEU A 136 -2.23 -20.99 -18.63
C LEU A 136 -2.73 -21.37 -17.23
N VAL A 137 -3.66 -20.61 -16.65
CA VAL A 137 -4.20 -20.83 -15.30
C VAL A 137 -5.72 -21.04 -15.29
N GLU A 138 -6.33 -21.24 -16.47
CA GLU A 138 -7.75 -21.56 -16.55
C GLU A 138 -8.05 -22.96 -15.99
N THR A 139 -9.17 -23.08 -15.33
CA THR A 139 -9.62 -24.31 -14.67
C THR A 139 -11.12 -24.51 -14.90
N THR A 140 -11.51 -25.71 -15.29
CA THR A 140 -12.91 -26.09 -15.42
C THR A 140 -13.41 -26.81 -14.17
N PRO A 141 -14.68 -26.59 -13.75
CA PRO A 141 -15.24 -27.28 -12.60
C PRO A 141 -15.53 -28.76 -12.89
N THR A 142 -15.44 -29.56 -11.86
CA THR A 142 -16.03 -30.90 -11.81
C THR A 142 -17.16 -30.92 -10.79
N ILE A 143 -18.24 -31.66 -11.07
CA ILE A 143 -19.36 -31.80 -10.13
C ILE A 143 -19.37 -33.22 -9.60
N ASN A 144 -19.13 -33.37 -8.28
CA ASN A 144 -19.12 -34.64 -7.56
C ASN A 144 -20.31 -34.64 -6.57
N GLY A 145 -21.39 -35.35 -6.93
CA GLY A 145 -22.63 -35.28 -6.18
C GLY A 145 -23.22 -33.85 -6.25
N THR A 146 -23.26 -33.14 -5.12
CA THR A 146 -23.71 -31.74 -5.06
C THR A 146 -22.53 -30.74 -5.00
N THR A 147 -21.28 -31.21 -4.85
CA THR A 147 -20.10 -30.36 -4.71
C THR A 147 -19.53 -30.00 -6.07
N ILE A 148 -19.33 -28.71 -6.30
CA ILE A 148 -18.63 -28.13 -7.46
C ILE A 148 -17.20 -27.91 -7.02
N LEU A 149 -16.24 -28.49 -7.74
CA LEU A 149 -14.82 -28.47 -7.39
C LEU A 149 -14.00 -27.88 -8.55
N TRP A 150 -13.20 -26.88 -8.27
CA TRP A 150 -12.07 -26.40 -9.06
C TRP A 150 -10.80 -26.71 -8.31
N GLN A 151 -9.85 -27.34 -8.97
CA GLN A 151 -8.55 -27.67 -8.38
C GLN A 151 -7.50 -27.71 -9.48
N ARG A 152 -6.31 -27.21 -9.18
CA ARG A 152 -5.13 -27.31 -10.05
C ARG A 152 -3.85 -27.19 -9.23
N ASP A 153 -2.80 -27.83 -9.72
CA ASP A 153 -1.45 -27.58 -9.21
C ASP A 153 -0.94 -26.23 -9.72
N ARG A 154 0.07 -25.68 -9.05
CA ARG A 154 0.81 -24.51 -9.50
C ARG A 154 1.52 -24.81 -10.81
N LEU A 155 1.86 -23.80 -11.60
CA LEU A 155 2.47 -23.98 -12.93
C LEU A 155 3.78 -24.78 -12.94
N ASP A 156 4.53 -24.79 -11.85
CA ASP A 156 5.75 -25.59 -11.65
C ASP A 156 5.50 -26.99 -11.05
N GLY A 157 4.24 -27.39 -10.88
CA GLY A 157 3.85 -28.66 -10.29
C GLY A 157 3.88 -28.70 -8.76
N ALA A 158 4.19 -27.59 -8.08
CA ALA A 158 4.02 -27.48 -6.64
C ALA A 158 2.54 -27.54 -6.23
N PRO A 159 2.21 -27.77 -4.92
CA PRO A 159 0.83 -27.71 -4.46
C PRO A 159 0.19 -26.38 -4.85
N GLY A 160 -1.01 -26.46 -5.43
CA GLY A 160 -1.69 -25.28 -5.99
C GLY A 160 -2.90 -24.84 -5.16
N LEU A 161 -4.02 -24.63 -5.85
CA LEU A 161 -5.22 -24.02 -5.28
C LEU A 161 -6.43 -24.93 -5.46
N MET A 162 -7.34 -24.91 -4.49
CA MET A 162 -8.63 -25.62 -4.55
C MET A 162 -9.76 -24.70 -4.09
N LEU A 163 -10.86 -24.68 -4.84
CA LEU A 163 -12.15 -24.09 -4.48
C LEU A 163 -13.22 -25.18 -4.55
N ALA A 164 -13.94 -25.39 -3.47
CA ALA A 164 -15.12 -26.26 -3.45
C ALA A 164 -16.34 -25.47 -2.98
N LEU A 165 -17.46 -25.62 -3.70
CA LEU A 165 -18.75 -25.07 -3.34
C LEU A 165 -19.78 -26.19 -3.24
N THR A 166 -20.47 -26.27 -2.11
CA THR A 166 -21.55 -27.25 -1.88
C THR A 166 -22.84 -26.54 -1.51
N PRO A 167 -23.85 -26.55 -2.38
CA PRO A 167 -25.20 -26.08 -2.04
C PRO A 167 -25.73 -26.85 -0.84
N GLN A 168 -26.19 -26.13 0.18
CA GLN A 168 -26.79 -26.73 1.40
C GLN A 168 -28.32 -26.85 1.29
N ASN A 169 -28.95 -26.06 0.41
CA ASN A 169 -30.42 -26.00 0.23
C ASN A 169 -30.84 -25.93 -1.24
N GLY A 170 -29.99 -26.45 -2.16
CA GLY A 170 -30.26 -26.32 -3.58
C GLY A 170 -29.52 -27.36 -4.43
N THR A 171 -29.55 -27.15 -5.73
CA THR A 171 -28.91 -28.03 -6.73
C THR A 171 -27.91 -27.25 -7.60
N ALA A 172 -26.98 -27.97 -8.19
CA ALA A 172 -25.99 -27.44 -9.11
C ALA A 172 -26.13 -28.13 -10.49
N THR A 173 -26.14 -27.37 -11.58
CA THR A 173 -26.24 -27.87 -12.94
C THR A 173 -25.11 -27.26 -13.78
N ALA A 174 -24.31 -28.12 -14.41
CA ALA A 174 -23.32 -27.69 -15.39
C ALA A 174 -24.00 -27.26 -16.68
N ASN A 175 -23.60 -26.12 -17.24
CA ASN A 175 -24.10 -25.62 -18.50
C ASN A 175 -23.14 -25.96 -19.65
N PRO A 176 -23.64 -26.06 -20.91
CA PRO A 176 -22.80 -26.38 -22.06
C PRO A 176 -21.67 -25.37 -22.34
N ASP A 177 -21.78 -24.14 -21.85
CA ASP A 177 -20.79 -23.06 -21.98
C ASP A 177 -19.70 -23.08 -20.89
N GLY A 178 -19.71 -24.11 -20.02
CA GLY A 178 -18.75 -24.26 -18.92
C GLY A 178 -19.10 -23.51 -17.65
N THR A 179 -20.21 -22.75 -17.63
CA THR A 179 -20.72 -22.12 -16.41
C THR A 179 -21.49 -23.15 -15.56
N VAL A 180 -21.79 -22.79 -14.31
CA VAL A 180 -22.59 -23.63 -13.41
C VAL A 180 -23.75 -22.80 -12.86
N THR A 181 -24.98 -23.31 -13.02
CA THR A 181 -26.18 -22.69 -12.43
C THR A 181 -26.54 -23.40 -11.13
N LEU A 182 -26.71 -22.60 -10.09
CA LEU A 182 -27.22 -23.01 -8.78
C LEU A 182 -28.69 -22.58 -8.67
N PHE A 183 -29.53 -23.46 -8.12
CA PHE A 183 -30.95 -23.18 -7.90
C PHE A 183 -31.38 -23.67 -6.53
N THR A 184 -32.20 -22.86 -5.84
CA THR A 184 -32.86 -23.21 -4.59
C THR A 184 -34.35 -22.80 -4.65
N PRO A 185 -35.27 -23.58 -4.07
CA PRO A 185 -36.68 -23.13 -3.88
C PRO A 185 -36.80 -22.12 -2.73
N ASP A 186 -35.82 -21.97 -1.88
CA ASP A 186 -35.81 -21.05 -0.74
C ASP A 186 -35.52 -19.59 -1.20
N PRO A 187 -35.86 -18.57 -0.42
CA PRO A 187 -35.61 -17.17 -0.75
C PRO A 187 -34.12 -16.82 -0.89
N ALA A 188 -33.24 -17.59 -0.29
CA ALA A 188 -31.78 -17.39 -0.34
C ALA A 188 -31.06 -18.71 -0.53
N LEU A 189 -30.04 -18.68 -1.39
CA LEU A 189 -29.11 -19.80 -1.62
C LEU A 189 -28.07 -19.83 -0.50
N ARG A 190 -27.88 -21.01 0.12
CA ARG A 190 -26.82 -21.25 1.09
C ARG A 190 -25.76 -22.19 0.51
N LEU A 191 -24.52 -21.73 0.56
CA LEU A 191 -23.33 -22.43 0.01
C LEU A 191 -22.28 -22.64 1.11
N LYS A 192 -21.85 -23.88 1.27
CA LYS A 192 -20.57 -24.13 1.96
C LYS A 192 -19.44 -23.85 0.98
N LEU A 193 -18.54 -22.95 1.35
CA LEU A 193 -17.34 -22.61 0.61
C LEU A 193 -16.13 -23.19 1.33
N THR A 194 -15.25 -23.87 0.59
CA THR A 194 -13.90 -24.26 1.01
C THR A 194 -12.90 -23.73 0.00
N ALA A 195 -11.89 -23.01 0.47
CA ALA A 195 -10.84 -22.42 -0.37
C ALA A 195 -9.48 -22.63 0.28
N THR A 196 -8.53 -23.23 -0.45
CA THR A 196 -7.20 -23.57 0.09
C THR A 196 -6.09 -23.24 -0.89
N SER A 197 -4.88 -23.02 -0.35
CA SER A 197 -3.63 -22.76 -1.05
C SER A 197 -2.52 -23.67 -0.54
N GLY A 198 -1.67 -24.14 -1.45
CA GLY A 198 -0.47 -24.91 -1.13
C GLY A 198 0.80 -24.08 -1.05
N GLU A 199 0.70 -22.75 -1.08
CA GLU A 199 1.85 -21.87 -0.89
C GLU A 199 2.41 -21.99 0.55
N THR A 200 3.72 -21.83 0.67
CA THR A 200 4.40 -21.88 1.97
C THR A 200 3.95 -20.73 2.86
N PRO A 201 3.38 -21.01 4.05
CA PRO A 201 2.91 -19.96 4.96
C PRO A 201 4.02 -18.99 5.34
N LEU A 202 3.68 -17.68 5.45
CA LEU A 202 4.55 -16.65 6.00
C LEU A 202 4.60 -16.74 7.54
N THR A 203 5.67 -16.20 8.14
CA THR A 203 5.89 -16.18 9.59
C THR A 203 5.30 -14.91 10.22
N PRO A 204 4.19 -14.95 10.95
CA PRO A 204 3.63 -13.76 11.59
C PRO A 204 4.60 -13.13 12.59
N ILE A 205 4.56 -11.80 12.72
CA ILE A 205 5.19 -11.11 13.85
C ILE A 205 4.18 -11.13 15.01
N ALA A 206 4.58 -11.66 16.17
CA ALA A 206 3.71 -11.66 17.34
C ALA A 206 3.35 -10.21 17.76
N LEU A 207 2.14 -9.98 18.26
CA LEU A 207 1.67 -8.63 18.61
C LEU A 207 2.57 -7.95 19.65
N SER A 208 3.16 -8.71 20.58
CA SER A 208 4.16 -8.24 21.55
C SER A 208 5.47 -7.76 20.92
N ASP A 209 5.85 -8.35 19.77
CA ASP A 209 7.03 -7.99 18.98
C ASP A 209 6.72 -6.92 17.92
N LEU A 210 5.44 -6.61 17.72
CA LEU A 210 4.96 -5.67 16.73
C LEU A 210 4.76 -4.28 17.30
N LEU A 211 4.01 -4.15 18.41
CA LEU A 211 3.59 -2.87 18.97
C LEU A 211 4.06 -2.68 20.42
N THR A 212 4.42 -1.45 20.74
CA THR A 212 4.63 -1.00 22.14
C THR A 212 3.29 -0.66 22.80
N ASP A 213 3.28 -0.54 24.13
CA ASP A 213 2.10 -0.12 24.90
C ASP A 213 1.66 1.31 24.62
N THR A 214 2.50 2.11 23.96
CA THR A 214 2.20 3.51 23.60
C THR A 214 1.32 3.63 22.36
N ALA A 215 1.10 2.56 21.60
CA ALA A 215 0.21 2.56 20.45
C ALA A 215 -1.24 2.87 20.85
N ALA A 216 -1.95 3.61 19.98
CA ALA A 216 -3.35 3.95 20.25
C ALA A 216 -4.22 2.69 20.45
N PRO A 217 -5.23 2.74 21.34
CA PRO A 217 -6.10 1.62 21.66
C PRO A 217 -7.22 1.44 20.61
N ASP A 218 -6.87 1.49 19.32
CA ASP A 218 -7.79 1.25 18.20
C ASP A 218 -7.75 -0.24 17.82
N PRO A 219 -8.79 -1.03 18.16
CA PRO A 219 -8.75 -2.47 17.94
C PRO A 219 -8.69 -2.83 16.45
N LYS A 220 -9.40 -2.09 15.58
CA LYS A 220 -9.41 -2.39 14.15
C LYS A 220 -8.06 -2.10 13.49
N ALA A 221 -7.47 -0.93 13.76
CA ALA A 221 -6.14 -0.61 13.25
C ALA A 221 -5.07 -1.59 13.74
N ARG A 222 -5.15 -2.06 15.01
CA ARG A 222 -4.25 -3.08 15.56
C ARG A 222 -4.43 -4.43 14.86
N GLN A 223 -5.66 -4.87 14.64
CA GLN A 223 -5.96 -6.13 13.94
C GLN A 223 -5.50 -6.09 12.47
N VAL A 224 -5.72 -4.96 11.79
CA VAL A 224 -5.24 -4.76 10.41
C VAL A 224 -3.71 -4.81 10.35
N LEU A 225 -3.01 -4.06 11.22
CA LEU A 225 -1.54 -4.06 11.24
C LEU A 225 -1.01 -5.46 11.56
N ASP A 226 -1.60 -6.16 12.52
CA ASP A 226 -1.22 -7.52 12.90
C ASP A 226 -1.39 -8.50 11.72
N PHE A 227 -2.52 -8.46 11.01
CA PHE A 227 -2.77 -9.30 9.84
C PHE A 227 -1.78 -9.06 8.70
N LEU A 228 -1.32 -7.80 8.52
CA LEU A 228 -0.42 -7.41 7.44
C LEU A 228 1.08 -7.56 7.78
N SER A 229 1.43 -8.03 9.00
CA SER A 229 2.81 -8.03 9.51
C SER A 229 3.42 -9.43 9.60
N TYR A 230 4.44 -9.69 8.76
CA TYR A 230 5.19 -10.93 8.72
C TYR A 230 6.71 -10.65 8.78
N ARG A 231 7.50 -11.64 9.21
CA ARG A 231 8.96 -11.51 9.32
C ARG A 231 9.64 -11.33 7.97
N GLU A 232 9.08 -11.93 6.92
CA GLU A 232 9.60 -11.87 5.56
C GLU A 232 9.28 -10.53 4.86
N LYS A 233 8.18 -9.88 5.27
CA LYS A 233 7.69 -8.61 4.68
C LYS A 233 6.49 -8.06 5.44
N LEU A 234 6.24 -6.77 5.30
CA LEU A 234 4.94 -6.16 5.58
C LEU A 234 4.12 -6.14 4.29
N MET A 235 2.85 -6.56 4.39
CA MET A 235 1.93 -6.55 3.25
C MET A 235 1.35 -5.14 3.07
N ALA A 236 1.28 -4.64 1.85
CA ALA A 236 0.79 -3.27 1.60
C ALA A 236 -0.69 -3.12 1.94
N GLY A 237 -1.51 -4.11 1.62
CA GLY A 237 -2.94 -4.04 1.89
C GLY A 237 -3.64 -5.38 1.85
N SER A 238 -4.97 -5.32 1.87
CA SER A 238 -5.84 -6.45 1.70
C SER A 238 -5.86 -6.92 0.24
N TRP A 239 -6.88 -7.65 -0.21
CA TRP A 239 -6.78 -8.55 -1.35
C TRP A 239 -6.05 -8.00 -2.59
N ALA A 240 -6.26 -6.75 -2.98
CA ALA A 240 -5.68 -6.21 -4.22
C ALA A 240 -4.17 -5.91 -4.13
N TYR A 241 -3.64 -5.66 -2.93
CA TYR A 241 -2.22 -5.34 -2.67
C TYR A 241 -1.62 -6.30 -1.65
N ASN A 242 -1.98 -7.59 -1.75
CA ASN A 242 -1.68 -8.63 -0.78
C ASN A 242 -0.23 -9.16 -0.93
N THR A 243 0.74 -8.27 -1.04
CA THR A 243 2.17 -8.55 -1.10
C THR A 243 3.01 -7.36 -0.62
N TYR A 244 4.35 -7.43 -0.77
CA TYR A 244 5.28 -6.36 -0.47
C TYR A 244 5.15 -5.19 -1.46
N PHE A 245 5.16 -3.98 -0.89
CA PHE A 245 5.37 -2.74 -1.62
C PHE A 245 6.38 -1.87 -0.86
N GLY A 246 7.41 -1.36 -1.55
CA GLY A 246 8.51 -0.60 -0.96
C GLY A 246 8.05 0.68 -0.30
N ARG A 247 7.27 1.49 -1.01
CA ARG A 247 6.72 2.76 -0.52
C ARG A 247 5.82 2.57 0.70
N ASP A 248 4.87 1.63 0.62
CA ASP A 248 3.92 1.34 1.70
C ASP A 248 4.66 0.90 2.96
N THR A 249 5.67 0.04 2.80
CA THR A 249 6.55 -0.40 3.89
C THR A 249 7.30 0.79 4.49
N LEU A 250 8.01 1.57 3.67
CA LEU A 250 8.85 2.67 4.13
C LEU A 250 8.04 3.78 4.81
N MET A 251 6.93 4.21 4.20
CA MET A 251 6.08 5.27 4.78
C MET A 251 5.37 4.80 6.05
N SER A 252 4.91 3.55 6.09
CA SER A 252 4.31 2.99 7.30
C SER A 252 5.33 2.91 8.44
N LEU A 253 6.53 2.42 8.17
CA LEU A 253 7.63 2.42 9.15
C LEU A 253 7.93 3.84 9.64
N ARG A 254 8.01 4.82 8.73
CA ARG A 254 8.29 6.21 9.11
C ARG A 254 7.25 6.77 10.08
N LEU A 255 5.98 6.51 9.84
CA LEU A 255 4.89 7.06 10.64
C LEU A 255 4.61 6.24 11.91
N LEU A 256 4.74 4.90 11.84
CA LEU A 256 4.52 4.00 12.98
C LEU A 256 5.73 3.86 13.91
N MET A 257 6.92 4.30 13.50
CA MET A 257 8.18 4.13 14.26
C MET A 257 8.08 4.47 15.75
N PRO A 258 7.31 5.49 16.22
CA PRO A 258 7.16 5.78 17.64
C PRO A 258 6.47 4.68 18.46
N VAL A 259 5.74 3.77 17.82
CA VAL A 259 4.93 2.76 18.48
C VAL A 259 5.24 1.33 18.04
N LEU A 260 6.13 1.14 17.06
CA LEU A 260 6.60 -0.19 16.66
C LEU A 260 7.74 -0.67 17.58
N GLN A 261 7.78 -1.97 17.81
CA GLN A 261 8.95 -2.62 18.41
C GLN A 261 10.11 -2.66 17.39
N PRO A 262 11.38 -2.64 17.86
CA PRO A 262 12.54 -2.74 16.97
C PRO A 262 12.49 -3.93 16.01
N ALA A 263 12.01 -5.08 16.46
CA ALA A 263 11.91 -6.29 15.64
C ALA A 263 11.03 -6.09 14.40
N ALA A 264 9.91 -5.38 14.54
CA ALA A 264 9.01 -5.08 13.43
C ALA A 264 9.60 -4.04 12.45
N ILE A 265 10.27 -3.00 12.99
CA ILE A 265 10.96 -2.01 12.16
C ILE A 265 12.06 -2.69 11.34
N GLU A 266 12.86 -3.53 11.97
CA GLU A 266 13.99 -4.23 11.35
C GLU A 266 13.55 -5.30 10.33
N ALA A 267 12.39 -5.94 10.54
CA ALA A 267 11.79 -6.85 9.56
C ALA A 267 11.39 -6.08 8.29
N GLY A 268 10.68 -4.95 8.43
CA GLY A 268 10.30 -4.13 7.28
C GLY A 268 11.50 -3.51 6.55
N LEU A 269 12.48 -2.94 7.27
CA LEU A 269 13.70 -2.39 6.66
C LEU A 269 14.56 -3.48 6.00
N GLY A 270 14.66 -4.66 6.62
CA GLY A 270 15.34 -5.83 6.05
C GLY A 270 14.68 -6.27 4.75
N ALA A 271 13.34 -6.35 4.72
CA ALA A 271 12.59 -6.69 3.52
C ALA A 271 12.86 -5.73 2.34
N VAL A 272 13.01 -4.43 2.61
CA VAL A 272 13.37 -3.44 1.59
C VAL A 272 14.82 -3.65 1.11
N LEU A 273 15.78 -3.82 2.03
CA LEU A 273 17.19 -4.00 1.69
C LEU A 273 17.42 -5.28 0.87
N GLU A 274 16.74 -6.38 1.20
CA GLU A 274 16.86 -7.66 0.50
C GLU A 274 16.31 -7.63 -0.93
N ARG A 275 15.48 -6.64 -1.27
CA ARG A 275 14.85 -6.46 -2.58
C ARG A 275 15.48 -5.34 -3.41
N LEU A 276 16.59 -4.75 -2.97
CA LEU A 276 17.30 -3.75 -3.76
C LEU A 276 17.81 -4.33 -5.07
N SER A 277 17.75 -3.54 -6.13
CA SER A 277 18.42 -3.87 -7.39
C SER A 277 19.94 -3.95 -7.19
N PRO A 278 20.67 -4.63 -8.10
CA PRO A 278 22.14 -4.55 -8.11
C PRO A 278 22.67 -3.11 -8.21
N GLY A 279 21.89 -2.20 -8.81
CA GLY A 279 22.21 -0.78 -8.94
C GLY A 279 21.91 0.06 -7.69
N GLY A 280 21.06 -0.43 -6.79
CA GLY A 280 20.66 0.26 -5.56
C GLY A 280 19.27 0.87 -5.58
N ASP A 281 18.49 0.61 -6.64
CA ASP A 281 17.08 1.02 -6.71
C ASP A 281 16.26 0.21 -5.70
N VAL A 282 15.27 0.83 -5.08
CA VAL A 282 14.31 0.16 -4.18
C VAL A 282 13.23 -0.53 -5.02
N ALA A 283 12.96 -1.80 -4.73
CA ALA A 283 11.84 -2.47 -5.34
C ALA A 283 10.52 -1.86 -4.86
N HIS A 284 9.74 -1.33 -5.79
CA HIS A 284 8.41 -0.84 -5.48
C HIS A 284 7.46 -1.99 -5.16
N GLU A 285 7.50 -3.04 -5.95
CA GLU A 285 6.57 -4.15 -5.93
C GLU A 285 7.28 -5.45 -6.26
N GLU A 286 6.76 -6.56 -5.74
CA GLU A 286 7.26 -7.90 -6.07
C GLU A 286 6.19 -8.74 -6.78
N ASP A 287 6.61 -9.52 -7.77
CA ASP A 287 5.86 -10.64 -8.31
C ASP A 287 6.46 -11.94 -7.77
N VAL A 288 5.66 -12.69 -7.05
CA VAL A 288 6.07 -13.92 -6.34
C VAL A 288 5.11 -15.07 -6.62
N GLY A 289 5.47 -16.27 -6.18
CA GLY A 289 4.65 -17.46 -6.31
C GLY A 289 4.35 -17.77 -7.79
N GLU A 290 3.11 -18.17 -8.08
CA GLU A 290 2.73 -18.55 -9.44
C GLU A 290 2.82 -17.38 -10.44
N PHE A 291 2.63 -16.14 -10.02
CA PHE A 291 2.71 -15.00 -10.93
C PHE A 291 4.13 -14.76 -11.45
N ALA A 292 5.15 -14.99 -10.62
CA ALA A 292 6.54 -14.95 -11.07
C ALA A 292 6.80 -16.01 -12.17
N ILE A 293 6.34 -17.24 -11.96
CA ILE A 293 6.46 -18.33 -12.96
C ILE A 293 5.75 -17.95 -14.26
N LEU A 294 4.53 -17.44 -14.16
CA LEU A 294 3.75 -17.00 -15.31
C LEU A 294 4.49 -15.93 -16.12
N ARG A 295 5.04 -14.93 -15.45
CA ARG A 295 5.82 -13.87 -16.11
C ARG A 295 7.12 -14.39 -16.72
N HIS A 296 7.84 -15.26 -16.01
CA HIS A 296 9.03 -15.90 -16.57
C HIS A 296 8.71 -16.69 -17.85
N ARG A 297 7.60 -17.44 -17.87
CA ARG A 297 7.15 -18.15 -19.08
C ARG A 297 6.81 -17.21 -20.23
N LEU A 298 6.06 -16.14 -19.95
CA LEU A 298 5.59 -15.22 -20.98
C LEU A 298 6.68 -14.27 -21.49
N GLU A 299 7.60 -13.84 -20.65
CA GLU A 299 8.55 -12.77 -20.96
C GLU A 299 9.98 -13.28 -21.21
N ARG A 300 10.34 -14.47 -20.70
CA ARG A 300 11.72 -14.94 -20.65
C ARG A 300 11.90 -16.39 -21.12
N ASP A 301 10.83 -17.06 -21.55
CA ASP A 301 10.83 -18.48 -21.94
C ASP A 301 11.53 -19.38 -20.89
N SER A 302 11.15 -19.21 -19.63
CA SER A 302 11.75 -19.86 -18.47
C SER A 302 10.68 -20.29 -17.47
N ASP A 303 10.88 -21.42 -16.78
CA ASP A 303 10.01 -21.93 -15.71
C ASP A 303 10.49 -21.51 -14.30
N SER A 304 11.31 -20.48 -14.20
CA SER A 304 11.82 -20.00 -12.91
C SER A 304 10.69 -19.54 -11.99
N ALA A 305 10.80 -19.84 -10.70
CA ALA A 305 9.96 -19.31 -9.63
C ALA A 305 10.62 -18.16 -8.87
N GLU A 306 11.79 -17.70 -9.32
CA GLU A 306 12.48 -16.57 -8.69
C GLU A 306 11.62 -15.31 -8.74
N PRO A 307 11.52 -14.55 -7.64
CA PRO A 307 10.78 -13.30 -7.60
C PRO A 307 11.24 -12.30 -8.67
N LEU A 308 10.28 -11.57 -9.22
CA LEU A 308 10.53 -10.42 -10.10
C LEU A 308 10.18 -9.14 -9.35
N PHE A 309 11.00 -8.11 -9.52
CA PHE A 309 10.84 -6.84 -8.83
C PHE A 309 10.65 -5.69 -9.82
N ASP A 310 9.77 -4.75 -9.47
CA ASP A 310 9.53 -3.52 -10.21
C ASP A 310 10.34 -2.37 -9.60
N TYR A 311 11.18 -1.72 -10.41
CA TYR A 311 12.05 -0.61 -9.99
C TYR A 311 11.72 0.71 -10.68
N LYS A 312 10.48 0.84 -11.22
CA LYS A 312 10.11 2.05 -11.97
C LYS A 312 9.79 3.28 -11.12
N MET A 313 9.56 3.08 -9.80
CA MET A 313 9.23 4.20 -8.91
C MET A 313 10.49 4.89 -8.42
N VAL A 314 10.49 6.22 -8.42
CA VAL A 314 11.67 7.03 -8.06
C VAL A 314 11.62 7.61 -6.65
N ASP A 315 10.44 7.63 -6.04
CA ASP A 315 10.26 8.12 -4.66
C ASP A 315 10.73 7.10 -3.62
N ASP A 316 10.53 5.80 -3.87
CA ASP A 316 10.97 4.71 -3.00
C ASP A 316 12.48 4.77 -2.76
N ASP A 317 13.25 5.03 -3.81
CA ASP A 317 14.72 5.13 -3.77
C ASP A 317 15.20 6.16 -2.76
N LEU A 318 14.46 7.26 -2.66
CA LEU A 318 14.81 8.42 -1.84
C LEU A 318 14.27 8.34 -0.41
N MET A 319 13.36 7.41 -0.11
CA MET A 319 12.75 7.24 1.22
C MET A 319 13.63 6.42 2.16
N LEU A 320 14.43 5.48 1.65
CA LEU A 320 15.19 4.52 2.46
C LEU A 320 16.17 5.19 3.39
N ALA A 321 17.04 6.08 2.88
CA ALA A 321 18.07 6.75 3.68
C ALA A 321 17.49 7.61 4.82
N PRO A 322 16.46 8.48 4.62
CA PRO A 322 15.87 9.25 5.70
C PRO A 322 15.23 8.39 6.81
N ILE A 323 14.61 7.27 6.44
CA ILE A 323 13.93 6.41 7.40
C ILE A 323 14.95 5.61 8.21
N LEU A 324 16.01 5.08 7.59
CA LEU A 324 17.12 4.43 8.30
C LEU A 324 17.86 5.40 9.21
N ALA A 325 18.14 6.63 8.76
CA ALA A 325 18.78 7.64 9.58
C ALA A 325 17.94 8.01 10.82
N ASP A 326 16.62 8.13 10.65
CA ASP A 326 15.69 8.36 11.77
C ASP A 326 15.69 7.16 12.74
N TYR A 327 15.59 5.94 12.24
CA TYR A 327 15.66 4.73 13.07
C TYR A 327 16.99 4.64 13.86
N PHE A 328 18.13 4.79 13.20
CA PHE A 328 19.42 4.72 13.86
C PHE A 328 19.66 5.85 14.86
N SER A 329 18.98 6.98 14.74
CA SER A 329 19.02 8.04 15.74
C SER A 329 18.29 7.69 17.04
N ARG A 330 17.42 6.68 17.04
CA ARG A 330 16.55 6.27 18.15
C ARG A 330 17.07 5.05 18.90
N ILE A 331 18.06 4.34 18.35
CA ILE A 331 18.62 3.13 18.94
C ILE A 331 20.11 3.33 19.28
N PRO A 332 20.67 2.50 20.18
CA PRO A 332 22.12 2.52 20.45
C PRO A 332 22.93 2.27 19.18
N THR A 333 24.05 2.96 19.01
CA THR A 333 24.98 2.80 17.87
C THR A 333 25.36 1.35 17.62
N ARG A 334 25.57 0.56 18.71
CA ARG A 334 25.87 -0.87 18.61
C ARG A 334 24.78 -1.65 17.90
N ASP A 335 23.51 -1.36 18.19
CA ASP A 335 22.38 -2.08 17.61
C ASP A 335 22.23 -1.72 16.13
N ALA A 336 22.44 -0.44 15.77
CA ALA A 336 22.52 -0.02 14.37
C ALA A 336 23.65 -0.76 13.61
N GLN A 337 24.85 -0.92 14.24
CA GLN A 337 25.96 -1.69 13.66
C GLN A 337 25.59 -3.17 13.49
N LEU A 338 24.91 -3.76 14.48
CA LEU A 338 24.47 -5.16 14.39
C LEU A 338 23.43 -5.35 13.27
N PHE A 339 22.50 -4.41 13.11
CA PHE A 339 21.55 -4.43 11.99
C PHE A 339 22.27 -4.36 10.64
N LEU A 340 23.19 -3.41 10.48
CA LEU A 340 23.95 -3.25 9.22
C LEU A 340 24.85 -4.45 8.91
N ALA A 341 25.29 -5.20 9.92
CA ALA A 341 26.12 -6.40 9.77
C ALA A 341 25.30 -7.67 9.44
N ARG A 342 23.98 -7.65 9.56
CA ARG A 342 23.12 -8.78 9.15
C ARG A 342 23.35 -9.12 7.69
N ARG A 343 23.22 -10.40 7.37
CA ARG A 343 23.44 -10.90 6.01
C ARG A 343 22.14 -11.43 5.40
N THR A 344 21.96 -11.14 4.14
CA THR A 344 20.94 -11.78 3.31
C THR A 344 21.24 -13.28 3.11
N PRO A 345 20.30 -14.07 2.63
CA PRO A 345 20.56 -15.44 2.18
C PRO A 345 21.66 -15.55 1.12
N SER A 346 21.84 -14.52 0.27
CA SER A 346 22.94 -14.43 -0.71
C SER A 346 24.30 -14.08 -0.08
N GLY A 347 24.34 -13.71 1.20
CA GLY A 347 25.57 -13.41 1.94
C GLY A 347 25.96 -11.92 1.98
N ASP A 348 25.28 -11.04 1.28
CA ASP A 348 25.52 -9.59 1.32
C ASP A 348 25.13 -9.01 2.69
N ALA A 349 25.96 -8.12 3.25
CA ALA A 349 25.59 -7.40 4.46
C ALA A 349 24.56 -6.30 4.14
N TYR A 350 23.62 -6.03 5.05
CA TYR A 350 22.63 -4.94 4.89
C TYR A 350 23.31 -3.57 4.70
N GLY A 351 24.43 -3.33 5.38
CA GLY A 351 25.23 -2.12 5.18
C GLY A 351 25.81 -2.00 3.77
N THR A 352 26.17 -3.12 3.12
CA THR A 352 26.62 -3.14 1.72
C THR A 352 25.48 -2.81 0.76
N LEU A 353 24.31 -3.36 1.02
CA LEU A 353 23.10 -3.07 0.24
C LEU A 353 22.70 -1.61 0.39
N LEU A 354 22.67 -1.10 1.61
CA LEU A 354 22.43 0.32 1.87
C LEU A 354 23.41 1.20 1.12
N ALA A 355 24.71 0.88 1.16
CA ALA A 355 25.75 1.65 0.46
C ALA A 355 25.50 1.73 -1.06
N ARG A 356 24.94 0.69 -1.68
CA ARG A 356 24.49 0.72 -3.09
C ARG A 356 23.38 1.76 -3.31
N ASN A 357 22.34 1.77 -2.47
CA ASN A 357 21.26 2.76 -2.57
C ASN A 357 21.78 4.19 -2.33
N LEU A 358 22.61 4.41 -1.30
CA LEU A 358 23.19 5.75 -1.07
C LEU A 358 23.99 6.26 -2.27
N SER A 359 24.78 5.39 -2.90
CA SER A 359 25.56 5.72 -4.10
C SER A 359 24.65 6.02 -5.29
N PHE A 360 23.59 5.25 -5.46
CA PHE A 360 22.56 5.47 -6.48
C PHE A 360 21.90 6.82 -6.31
N VAL A 361 21.41 7.16 -5.12
CA VAL A 361 20.79 8.45 -4.81
C VAL A 361 21.74 9.62 -5.10
N LEU A 362 22.99 9.52 -4.67
CA LEU A 362 24.01 10.54 -4.94
C LEU A 362 24.20 10.75 -6.44
N SER A 363 24.28 9.66 -7.23
CA SER A 363 24.44 9.75 -8.67
C SER A 363 23.24 10.45 -9.36
N ARG A 364 22.02 10.15 -8.92
CA ARG A 364 20.79 10.77 -9.43
C ARG A 364 20.70 12.27 -9.12
N ALA A 365 21.31 12.70 -8.02
CA ALA A 365 21.26 14.09 -7.57
C ALA A 365 22.31 15.00 -8.22
N GLN A 366 23.32 14.47 -8.91
CA GLN A 366 24.46 15.24 -9.41
C GLN A 366 24.10 16.27 -10.48
N ALA A 367 23.24 15.90 -11.45
CA ALA A 367 22.93 16.77 -12.58
C ALA A 367 22.31 18.10 -12.13
N PHE A 368 21.31 18.04 -11.26
CA PHE A 368 20.67 19.24 -10.72
C PHE A 368 21.60 20.05 -9.81
N ALA A 369 22.44 19.38 -9.03
CA ALA A 369 23.38 20.09 -8.16
C ALA A 369 24.48 20.84 -8.95
N ALA A 370 24.87 20.32 -10.11
CA ALA A 370 25.85 20.96 -10.99
C ALA A 370 25.24 22.15 -11.76
N ASP A 371 24.01 22.02 -12.22
CA ASP A 371 23.25 23.06 -12.92
C ASP A 371 21.78 23.02 -12.48
N PRO A 372 21.35 23.91 -11.54
CA PRO A 372 20.04 23.81 -10.86
C PRO A 372 18.89 24.37 -11.71
N VAL A 373 18.66 23.78 -12.86
CA VAL A 373 17.52 24.04 -13.76
C VAL A 373 16.52 22.89 -13.72
N ALA A 374 15.27 23.16 -14.05
CA ALA A 374 14.17 22.20 -13.94
C ALA A 374 14.41 20.90 -14.74
N THR A 375 15.04 21.00 -15.92
CA THR A 375 15.34 19.84 -16.78
C THR A 375 16.40 18.88 -16.22
N ASN A 376 17.13 19.29 -15.19
CA ASN A 376 18.12 18.48 -14.49
C ASN A 376 17.59 17.86 -13.20
N LEU A 377 16.33 18.10 -12.84
CA LEU A 377 15.63 17.39 -11.75
C LEU A 377 15.55 15.90 -12.04
N ILE A 378 15.23 15.10 -11.01
CA ILE A 378 15.01 13.65 -11.16
C ILE A 378 13.68 13.43 -11.89
N PRO A 379 13.71 12.96 -13.16
CA PRO A 379 12.51 12.74 -13.94
C PRO A 379 11.85 11.40 -13.59
N LEU A 380 10.58 11.24 -13.95
CA LEU A 380 9.98 9.92 -14.08
C LEU A 380 10.77 9.08 -15.10
N PRO A 381 10.77 7.72 -14.98
CA PRO A 381 11.44 6.87 -15.96
C PRO A 381 10.95 7.14 -17.39
N ALA A 382 11.85 6.97 -18.36
CA ALA A 382 11.52 7.19 -19.75
C ALA A 382 10.37 6.27 -20.20
N GLY A 383 9.38 6.84 -20.90
CA GLY A 383 8.21 6.10 -21.39
C GLY A 383 7.13 5.83 -20.32
N HIS A 384 7.33 6.23 -19.08
CA HIS A 384 6.34 6.05 -18.00
C HIS A 384 5.67 7.39 -17.66
N LYS A 385 4.38 7.33 -17.30
CA LYS A 385 3.60 8.45 -16.75
C LYS A 385 3.51 8.40 -15.23
N VAL A 386 4.00 7.31 -14.62
CA VAL A 386 4.00 7.05 -13.18
C VAL A 386 5.43 6.87 -12.69
N GLY A 387 5.70 7.16 -11.43
CA GLY A 387 7.04 7.06 -10.84
C GLY A 387 7.11 7.57 -9.41
N ASP A 388 5.98 8.00 -8.84
CA ASP A 388 5.85 8.32 -7.43
C ASP A 388 4.51 7.78 -6.86
N TRP A 389 4.17 8.15 -5.62
CA TRP A 389 2.98 7.65 -4.94
C TRP A 389 1.65 7.93 -5.68
N ARG A 390 1.64 8.89 -6.62
CA ARG A 390 0.49 9.17 -7.49
C ARG A 390 0.57 8.34 -8.76
N ASP A 391 0.48 7.04 -8.60
CA ASP A 391 0.80 6.03 -9.61
C ASP A 391 -0.37 5.64 -10.54
N SER A 392 -1.45 6.44 -10.59
CA SER A 392 -2.41 6.39 -11.70
C SER A 392 -1.89 7.15 -12.92
N GLN A 393 -2.45 6.86 -14.11
CA GLN A 393 -2.04 7.48 -15.37
C GLN A 393 -2.15 9.02 -15.35
N GLU A 394 -3.13 9.54 -14.59
CA GLU A 394 -3.47 10.97 -14.44
C GLU A 394 -2.79 11.59 -13.21
N GLY A 395 -2.29 10.77 -12.29
CA GLY A 395 -1.90 11.17 -10.93
C GLY A 395 -0.98 12.37 -10.83
N LEU A 396 -0.08 12.54 -11.80
CA LEU A 396 0.83 13.69 -11.93
C LEU A 396 0.42 14.69 -13.01
N ALA A 397 -0.81 14.60 -13.53
CA ALA A 397 -1.33 15.49 -14.60
C ALA A 397 -0.46 15.52 -15.87
N GLY A 398 0.22 14.41 -16.18
CA GLY A 398 1.19 14.33 -17.27
C GLY A 398 2.53 15.03 -16.99
N GLY A 399 2.80 15.40 -15.74
CA GLY A 399 4.08 16.00 -15.34
C GLY A 399 5.25 15.03 -15.41
N ARG A 400 6.42 15.58 -15.69
CA ARG A 400 7.69 14.85 -15.80
C ARG A 400 8.47 14.81 -14.49
N TYR A 401 8.35 15.86 -13.68
CA TYR A 401 9.09 16.04 -12.43
C TYR A 401 8.10 16.24 -11.28
N SER A 402 8.00 15.26 -10.39
CA SER A 402 7.11 15.29 -9.22
C SER A 402 7.63 16.22 -8.14
N TYR A 403 6.72 16.94 -7.47
CA TYR A 403 7.05 17.77 -6.31
C TYR A 403 7.59 16.95 -5.14
N SER A 404 6.92 15.85 -4.77
CA SER A 404 7.30 15.00 -3.63
C SER A 404 8.75 14.51 -3.76
N VAL A 405 9.12 14.05 -4.95
CA VAL A 405 10.47 13.56 -5.30
C VAL A 405 11.49 14.69 -5.22
N ASN A 406 11.26 15.77 -5.97
CA ASN A 406 12.29 16.76 -6.25
C ASN A 406 12.38 17.87 -5.21
N ALA A 407 11.24 18.37 -4.74
CA ALA A 407 11.23 19.45 -3.75
C ALA A 407 11.48 18.95 -2.32
N VAL A 408 11.25 17.63 -2.06
CA VAL A 408 11.26 17.10 -0.70
C VAL A 408 12.17 15.91 -0.50
N LEU A 409 11.90 14.78 -1.18
CA LEU A 409 12.57 13.51 -0.88
C LEU A 409 14.05 13.51 -1.28
N ALA A 410 14.40 14.09 -2.44
CA ALA A 410 15.80 14.20 -2.85
C ALA A 410 16.65 15.02 -1.85
N PRO A 411 16.29 16.26 -1.46
CA PRO A 411 17.05 16.97 -0.43
C PRO A 411 17.02 16.28 0.94
N ALA A 412 15.92 15.57 1.31
CA ALA A 412 15.85 14.83 2.56
C ALA A 412 16.77 13.61 2.55
N ALA A 413 16.84 12.87 1.46
CA ALA A 413 17.74 11.73 1.27
C ALA A 413 19.22 12.17 1.37
N LEU A 414 19.57 13.26 0.69
CA LEU A 414 20.95 13.81 0.74
C LEU A 414 21.33 14.28 2.14
N ALA A 415 20.42 14.90 2.88
CA ALA A 415 20.64 15.27 4.27
C ALA A 415 20.83 14.03 5.18
N ALA A 416 20.04 12.98 4.96
CA ALA A 416 20.14 11.72 5.67
C ALA A 416 21.48 11.00 5.36
N ILE A 417 21.90 10.98 4.10
CA ILE A 417 23.21 10.44 3.70
C ILE A 417 24.33 11.20 4.41
N THR A 418 24.23 12.52 4.49
CA THR A 418 25.19 13.35 5.25
C THR A 418 25.21 12.98 6.74
N GLN A 419 24.05 12.74 7.34
CA GLN A 419 23.94 12.29 8.75
C GLN A 419 24.56 10.91 8.95
N LEU A 420 24.25 9.94 8.08
CA LEU A 420 24.83 8.58 8.12
C LEU A 420 26.33 8.59 7.93
N HIS A 421 26.87 9.46 7.07
CA HIS A 421 28.30 9.65 6.91
C HIS A 421 28.95 10.18 8.21
N LYS A 422 28.39 11.27 8.76
CA LYS A 422 28.91 11.91 9.99
C LYS A 422 28.83 10.99 11.22
N SER A 423 27.86 10.06 11.27
CA SER A 423 27.73 9.08 12.35
C SER A 423 28.84 7.99 12.34
N GLY A 424 29.51 7.82 11.22
CA GLY A 424 30.51 6.76 11.03
C GLY A 424 29.93 5.36 10.78
N LEU A 425 28.62 5.17 10.86
CA LEU A 425 27.97 3.87 10.68
C LEU A 425 28.24 3.24 9.32
N MET A 426 28.41 4.07 8.29
CA MET A 426 28.63 3.59 6.92
C MET A 426 30.12 3.36 6.57
N HIS A 427 31.08 3.76 7.40
CA HIS A 427 32.51 3.62 7.08
C HIS A 427 32.96 2.19 6.73
N PRO A 428 32.40 1.10 7.33
CA PRO A 428 32.77 -0.26 6.95
C PRO A 428 32.32 -0.67 5.54
N TYR A 429 31.35 0.05 4.96
CA TYR A 429 30.65 -0.35 3.73
C TYR A 429 30.91 0.57 2.54
N ILE A 430 31.22 1.85 2.79
CA ILE A 430 31.50 2.85 1.76
C ILE A 430 32.53 3.85 2.27
N ARG A 431 33.53 4.19 1.41
CA ARG A 431 34.67 5.00 1.82
C ARG A 431 34.34 6.48 1.99
N ASP A 432 33.58 7.04 1.08
CA ASP A 432 33.32 8.48 1.07
C ASP A 432 31.90 8.82 0.62
N LEU A 433 31.18 9.57 1.46
CA LEU A 433 29.87 10.16 1.22
C LEU A 433 29.90 11.69 1.47
N SER A 434 31.10 12.30 1.64
CA SER A 434 31.22 13.70 2.09
C SER A 434 30.59 14.71 1.14
N HIS A 435 30.55 14.41 -0.16
CA HIS A 435 29.94 15.28 -1.17
C HIS A 435 28.41 15.40 -1.04
N ALA A 436 27.76 14.50 -0.30
CA ALA A 436 26.31 14.56 -0.03
C ALA A 436 25.87 15.90 0.58
N GLU A 437 26.70 16.48 1.47
CA GLU A 437 26.38 17.78 2.12
C GLU A 437 26.30 18.94 1.11
N THR A 438 27.20 18.96 0.14
CA THR A 438 27.18 19.98 -0.93
C THR A 438 25.94 19.81 -1.82
N LEU A 439 25.63 18.57 -2.22
CA LEU A 439 24.45 18.27 -3.00
C LEU A 439 23.17 18.65 -2.21
N ALA A 440 23.07 18.26 -0.93
CA ALA A 440 21.95 18.58 -0.07
C ALA A 440 21.68 20.09 0.01
N LYS A 441 22.74 20.89 0.12
CA LYS A 441 22.61 22.35 0.14
C LYS A 441 21.98 22.89 -1.15
N VAL A 442 22.48 22.51 -2.32
CA VAL A 442 21.96 22.99 -3.60
C VAL A 442 20.50 22.57 -3.79
N TRP A 443 20.18 21.29 -3.53
CA TRP A 443 18.83 20.77 -3.64
C TRP A 443 17.85 21.48 -2.68
N THR A 444 18.27 21.70 -1.45
CA THR A 444 17.45 22.40 -0.44
C THR A 444 17.14 23.82 -0.82
N ASP A 445 18.14 24.54 -1.33
CA ASP A 445 18.04 25.97 -1.62
C ASP A 445 17.33 26.25 -2.96
N LYS A 446 17.41 25.34 -3.93
CA LYS A 446 16.99 25.61 -5.32
C LYS A 446 15.76 24.85 -5.79
N ALA A 447 15.64 23.54 -5.47
CA ALA A 447 14.60 22.73 -6.06
C ALA A 447 13.16 23.15 -5.69
N PRO A 448 12.82 23.47 -4.43
CA PRO A 448 11.44 23.82 -4.07
C PRO A 448 10.92 25.07 -4.79
N ALA A 449 11.77 26.05 -5.07
CA ALA A 449 11.38 27.30 -5.72
C ALA A 449 10.86 27.09 -7.14
N LEU A 450 11.27 26.02 -7.82
CA LEU A 450 10.83 25.69 -9.18
C LEU A 450 9.35 25.32 -9.25
N PHE A 451 8.78 24.84 -8.13
CA PHE A 451 7.38 24.41 -8.04
C PHE A 451 6.43 25.53 -7.60
N THR A 452 6.95 26.69 -7.17
CA THR A 452 6.10 27.74 -6.62
C THR A 452 5.25 28.41 -7.70
N VAL A 453 3.94 28.45 -7.47
CA VAL A 453 2.94 29.12 -8.30
C VAL A 453 2.32 30.26 -7.54
N THR A 454 2.16 31.43 -8.18
CA THR A 454 1.44 32.58 -7.63
C THR A 454 0.42 33.08 -8.65
N ILE A 455 -0.84 33.17 -8.22
CA ILE A 455 -1.98 33.53 -9.06
C ILE A 455 -2.63 34.79 -8.50
N PRO A 456 -2.86 35.85 -9.32
CA PRO A 456 -3.58 37.05 -8.88
C PRO A 456 -4.96 36.71 -8.28
N ALA A 457 -5.38 37.41 -7.21
CA ALA A 457 -6.58 37.11 -6.44
C ALA A 457 -7.84 36.94 -7.31
N ALA A 458 -8.08 37.88 -8.25
CA ALA A 458 -9.25 37.82 -9.14
C ALA A 458 -9.24 36.58 -10.05
N GLN A 459 -8.08 36.16 -10.57
CA GLN A 459 -7.93 34.97 -11.39
C GLN A 459 -8.10 33.71 -10.55
N ALA A 460 -7.54 33.68 -9.33
CA ALA A 460 -7.69 32.58 -8.41
C ALA A 460 -9.17 32.35 -8.04
N GLN A 461 -9.90 33.42 -7.75
CA GLN A 461 -11.33 33.37 -7.44
C GLN A 461 -12.17 32.87 -8.64
N ALA A 462 -11.93 33.41 -9.83
CA ALA A 462 -12.67 33.01 -11.04
C ALA A 462 -12.45 31.51 -11.35
N ALA A 463 -11.24 31.02 -11.19
CA ALA A 463 -10.89 29.61 -11.39
C ALA A 463 -11.55 28.69 -10.35
N ALA A 464 -11.49 29.07 -9.07
CA ALA A 464 -12.13 28.30 -7.97
C ALA A 464 -13.66 28.23 -8.15
N ASN A 465 -14.31 29.35 -8.53
CA ASN A 465 -15.76 29.37 -8.80
C ASN A 465 -16.17 28.51 -10.01
N ARG A 466 -15.36 28.51 -11.07
CA ARG A 466 -15.59 27.61 -12.21
C ARG A 466 -15.49 26.16 -11.80
N PHE A 467 -14.45 25.78 -11.06
CA PHE A 467 -14.28 24.41 -10.57
C PHE A 467 -15.36 24.01 -9.59
N ALA A 468 -15.83 24.95 -8.73
CA ALA A 468 -17.01 24.73 -7.89
C ALA A 468 -18.23 24.33 -8.72
N ALA A 469 -18.52 25.08 -9.80
CA ALA A 469 -19.65 24.78 -10.68
C ALA A 469 -19.50 23.41 -11.38
N GLU A 470 -18.28 23.06 -11.83
CA GLU A 470 -17.96 21.75 -12.44
C GLU A 470 -18.21 20.57 -11.45
N LEU A 471 -17.96 20.79 -10.15
CA LEU A 471 -18.15 19.80 -9.09
C LEU A 471 -19.52 19.86 -8.39
N GLY A 472 -20.39 20.80 -8.77
CA GLY A 472 -21.70 21.01 -8.10
C GLY A 472 -21.57 21.55 -6.67
N LEU A 473 -20.53 22.35 -6.38
CA LEU A 473 -20.26 22.95 -5.09
C LEU A 473 -20.71 24.44 -5.06
N ASP A 474 -20.88 24.96 -3.85
CA ASP A 474 -21.05 26.39 -3.65
C ASP A 474 -19.79 27.18 -4.05
N ALA A 475 -19.98 28.44 -4.43
CA ALA A 475 -18.88 29.33 -4.77
C ALA A 475 -17.90 29.51 -3.62
N ALA A 476 -16.61 29.54 -3.94
CA ALA A 476 -15.56 29.79 -2.96
C ALA A 476 -15.60 31.22 -2.42
N PRO A 477 -15.27 31.48 -1.17
CA PRO A 477 -15.06 32.83 -0.65
C PRO A 477 -13.85 33.47 -1.35
N PRO A 478 -13.86 34.82 -1.52
CA PRO A 478 -12.72 35.50 -2.17
C PRO A 478 -11.44 35.33 -1.33
N PRO A 479 -10.29 35.06 -1.98
CA PRO A 479 -9.02 35.03 -1.28
C PRO A 479 -8.62 36.43 -0.81
N PRO A 480 -7.93 36.57 0.35
CA PRO A 480 -7.54 37.86 0.89
C PRO A 480 -6.44 38.58 0.07
N GLY A 481 -5.84 37.93 -0.91
CA GLY A 481 -4.77 38.40 -1.74
C GLY A 481 -4.39 37.41 -2.82
N PRO A 482 -3.25 37.58 -3.50
CA PRO A 482 -2.73 36.60 -4.44
C PRO A 482 -2.62 35.23 -3.79
N LEU A 483 -3.02 34.17 -4.50
CA LEU A 483 -2.91 32.78 -4.05
C LEU A 483 -1.52 32.24 -4.41
N SER A 484 -0.76 31.78 -3.43
CA SER A 484 0.54 31.14 -3.64
C SER A 484 0.54 29.73 -3.03
N PHE A 485 0.96 28.74 -3.83
CA PHE A 485 1.08 27.33 -3.45
C PHE A 485 2.16 26.65 -4.30
N ASP A 486 2.55 25.43 -3.92
CA ASP A 486 3.50 24.64 -4.71
C ASP A 486 2.71 23.74 -5.67
N ALA A 487 3.14 23.67 -6.94
CA ALA A 487 2.54 22.87 -8.00
C ALA A 487 2.84 21.38 -7.79
N LEU A 488 1.92 20.52 -8.19
CA LEU A 488 2.03 19.05 -8.07
C LEU A 488 3.24 18.49 -8.81
N SER A 489 3.51 19.01 -9.99
CA SER A 489 4.58 18.55 -10.87
C SER A 489 4.99 19.64 -11.85
N LEU A 490 6.10 19.39 -12.58
CA LEU A 490 6.52 20.20 -13.72
C LEU A 490 6.42 19.35 -14.99
N ASP A 491 6.09 20.01 -16.12
CA ASP A 491 6.08 19.37 -17.44
C ASP A 491 7.50 19.11 -17.97
N ASP A 492 7.64 18.56 -19.19
CA ASP A 492 8.94 18.29 -19.84
C ASP A 492 9.81 19.56 -20.04
N ALA A 493 9.18 20.72 -20.14
CA ALA A 493 9.87 22.02 -20.26
C ALA A 493 10.17 22.67 -18.90
N GLY A 494 9.85 21.99 -17.79
CA GLY A 494 10.04 22.51 -16.44
C GLY A 494 8.99 23.55 -16.00
N ARG A 495 7.84 23.63 -16.67
CA ARG A 495 6.76 24.58 -16.33
C ARG A 495 5.83 23.94 -15.27
N PRO A 496 5.47 24.68 -14.20
CA PRO A 496 4.59 24.17 -13.17
C PRO A 496 3.18 23.81 -13.69
N LEU A 497 2.69 22.63 -13.30
CA LEU A 497 1.29 22.22 -13.47
C LEU A 497 0.50 22.62 -12.22
N PRO A 498 -0.36 23.66 -12.28
CA PRO A 498 -0.88 24.35 -11.10
C PRO A 498 -2.04 23.59 -10.46
N ILE A 499 -1.74 22.43 -9.90
CA ILE A 499 -2.64 21.63 -9.06
C ILE A 499 -2.18 21.77 -7.62
N MET A 500 -3.07 22.24 -6.75
CA MET A 500 -2.87 22.27 -5.30
C MET A 500 -3.02 20.86 -4.76
N HIS A 501 -2.14 20.43 -3.85
CA HIS A 501 -2.03 19.01 -3.47
C HIS A 501 -1.62 18.81 -2.00
N SER A 502 -1.82 17.58 -1.49
CA SER A 502 -1.45 17.16 -0.13
C SER A 502 0.03 16.85 0.07
N ASP A 503 0.82 16.74 -1.00
CA ASP A 503 2.23 16.28 -0.94
C ASP A 503 3.14 17.25 -0.17
N THR A 504 2.67 18.46 0.12
CA THR A 504 3.32 19.35 1.08
C THR A 504 3.47 18.72 2.47
N GLY A 505 2.66 17.70 2.81
CA GLY A 505 2.84 16.89 4.01
C GLY A 505 4.20 16.20 4.10
N PHE A 506 4.77 15.78 2.97
CA PHE A 506 6.15 15.25 2.95
C PHE A 506 7.16 16.32 3.39
N ALA A 507 7.02 17.56 2.91
CA ALA A 507 7.91 18.66 3.32
C ALA A 507 7.82 18.92 4.83
N LEU A 508 6.60 18.88 5.39
CA LEU A 508 6.40 19.05 6.84
C LEU A 508 7.01 17.91 7.64
N LEU A 509 6.97 16.66 7.13
CA LEU A 509 7.48 15.49 7.86
C LEU A 509 9.00 15.31 7.70
N PHE A 510 9.56 15.51 6.51
CA PHE A 510 10.95 15.17 6.20
C PHE A 510 11.92 16.34 6.26
N ARG A 511 11.43 17.59 6.26
CA ARG A 511 12.28 18.79 6.18
C ARG A 511 12.00 19.78 7.32
N ASN A 512 12.85 20.80 7.43
CA ASN A 512 12.65 21.98 8.29
C ASN A 512 12.54 23.23 7.41
N PRO A 513 11.40 23.44 6.69
CA PRO A 513 11.24 24.61 5.84
C PRO A 513 11.26 25.91 6.64
N ASP A 514 11.60 27.02 6.01
CA ASP A 514 11.47 28.34 6.59
C ASP A 514 9.98 28.75 6.78
N ALA A 515 9.74 29.84 7.49
CA ALA A 515 8.39 30.30 7.78
C ALA A 515 7.55 30.59 6.53
N ALA A 516 8.15 31.17 5.48
CA ALA A 516 7.45 31.52 4.24
C ALA A 516 7.04 30.27 3.47
N THR A 517 7.92 29.27 3.41
CA THR A 517 7.63 27.96 2.80
C THR A 517 6.56 27.19 3.61
N LEU A 518 6.64 27.21 4.96
CA LEU A 518 5.60 26.63 5.81
C LEU A 518 4.24 27.28 5.59
N ASP A 519 4.18 28.61 5.59
CA ASP A 519 2.94 29.36 5.37
C ASP A 519 2.31 29.02 4.01
N ARG A 520 3.13 28.84 2.97
CA ARG A 520 2.67 28.41 1.66
C ARG A 520 2.17 26.95 1.68
N ALA A 521 2.93 26.04 2.30
CA ALA A 521 2.60 24.62 2.38
C ALA A 521 1.29 24.34 3.13
N ILE A 522 0.93 25.13 4.14
CA ILE A 522 -0.29 24.94 4.94
C ILE A 522 -1.49 25.77 4.43
N THR A 523 -1.29 26.69 3.49
CA THR A 523 -2.39 27.49 2.92
C THR A 523 -3.53 26.59 2.38
N PRO A 524 -3.27 25.46 1.69
CA PRO A 524 -4.31 24.53 1.25
C PRO A 524 -5.20 24.00 2.37
N LEU A 525 -4.68 23.85 3.59
CA LEU A 525 -5.40 23.33 4.75
C LEU A 525 -6.27 24.38 5.46
N LEU A 526 -6.07 25.64 5.20
CA LEU A 526 -6.81 26.74 5.81
C LEU A 526 -8.10 27.08 5.04
N HIS A 527 -8.31 26.46 3.90
CA HIS A 527 -9.43 26.73 3.01
C HIS A 527 -10.16 25.42 2.63
N ARG A 528 -11.49 25.54 2.52
CA ARG A 528 -12.33 24.44 2.02
C ARG A 528 -12.20 24.30 0.49
N LEU A 529 -12.43 23.09 -0.01
CA LEU A 529 -12.64 22.85 -1.44
C LEU A 529 -13.82 23.72 -1.92
N PRO A 530 -13.72 24.45 -3.05
CA PRO A 530 -12.67 24.41 -4.07
C PRO A 530 -11.56 25.44 -3.90
N ALA A 531 -11.50 26.22 -2.83
CA ALA A 531 -10.42 27.19 -2.59
C ALA A 531 -9.17 26.58 -1.93
N GLY A 532 -9.29 25.40 -1.33
CA GLY A 532 -8.24 24.63 -0.66
C GLY A 532 -8.49 23.13 -0.80
N LEU A 533 -7.99 22.37 0.20
CA LEU A 533 -8.09 20.90 0.21
C LEU A 533 -9.09 20.38 1.25
N MET A 534 -9.63 21.21 2.13
CA MET A 534 -10.41 20.74 3.27
C MET A 534 -11.89 20.52 2.94
N THR A 535 -12.42 19.39 3.41
CA THR A 535 -13.86 19.05 3.39
C THR A 535 -14.29 18.56 4.77
N ASP A 536 -15.61 18.39 5.00
CA ASP A 536 -16.10 17.76 6.25
C ASP A 536 -15.83 16.25 6.27
N ALA A 537 -15.55 15.63 5.10
CA ALA A 537 -15.25 14.21 4.95
C ALA A 537 -13.73 13.91 4.97
N GLY A 538 -12.87 14.92 5.09
CA GLY A 538 -11.42 14.79 5.08
C GLY A 538 -10.71 15.83 4.22
N MET A 539 -9.40 15.70 4.11
CA MET A 539 -8.53 16.48 3.22
C MET A 539 -8.42 15.76 1.88
N VAL A 540 -8.90 16.41 0.81
CA VAL A 540 -8.67 15.87 -0.55
C VAL A 540 -7.20 15.96 -0.94
N VAL A 541 -6.73 15.01 -1.74
CA VAL A 541 -5.30 14.95 -2.09
C VAL A 541 -4.93 15.86 -3.25
N ALA A 542 -5.91 16.32 -4.04
CA ALA A 542 -5.68 17.23 -5.15
C ALA A 542 -6.85 18.19 -5.37
N ASN A 543 -6.52 19.40 -5.82
CA ASN A 543 -7.46 20.43 -6.26
C ASN A 543 -6.92 21.07 -7.55
N ALA A 544 -7.54 20.75 -8.67
CA ALA A 544 -7.12 21.17 -9.99
C ALA A 544 -7.78 22.48 -10.48
N ALA A 545 -8.39 23.27 -9.59
CA ALA A 545 -9.14 24.50 -9.95
C ALA A 545 -8.39 25.42 -10.93
N TRP A 546 -7.08 25.50 -10.81
CA TRP A 546 -6.22 26.41 -11.58
C TRP A 546 -5.55 25.74 -12.78
N ALA A 547 -5.76 24.45 -12.99
CA ALA A 547 -5.22 23.73 -14.14
C ALA A 547 -6.07 23.94 -15.41
N PRO A 548 -5.55 23.64 -16.62
CA PRO A 548 -6.32 23.60 -17.85
C PRO A 548 -7.50 22.62 -17.80
N ALA A 549 -8.55 22.90 -18.59
CA ALA A 549 -9.79 22.11 -18.58
C ALA A 549 -9.60 20.58 -18.77
N PRO A 550 -8.75 20.09 -19.70
CA PRO A 550 -8.52 18.65 -19.86
C PRO A 550 -7.99 17.99 -18.57
N ILE A 551 -7.04 18.65 -17.90
CA ILE A 551 -6.47 18.15 -16.64
C ILE A 551 -7.53 18.19 -15.52
N ARG A 552 -8.32 19.28 -15.40
CA ARG A 552 -9.36 19.36 -14.36
C ARG A 552 -10.37 18.23 -14.47
N ALA A 553 -10.72 17.79 -15.67
CA ALA A 553 -11.67 16.71 -15.90
C ALA A 553 -11.22 15.37 -15.31
N GLU A 554 -9.90 15.15 -15.17
CA GLU A 554 -9.29 13.95 -14.63
C GLU A 554 -8.96 14.04 -13.12
N PHE A 555 -9.36 15.13 -12.45
CA PHE A 555 -9.11 15.37 -11.02
C PHE A 555 -10.40 15.52 -10.18
N GLY A 556 -11.49 14.96 -10.65
CA GLY A 556 -12.76 14.92 -9.91
C GLY A 556 -12.77 13.88 -8.76
N PRO A 557 -13.90 13.79 -8.03
CA PRO A 557 -14.04 12.87 -6.88
C PRO A 557 -14.17 11.38 -7.26
N GLY A 558 -14.18 11.05 -8.55
CA GLY A 558 -14.18 9.68 -9.08
C GLY A 558 -12.83 9.20 -9.58
N TYR A 559 -11.78 9.99 -9.45
CA TYR A 559 -10.42 9.64 -9.90
C TYR A 559 -9.52 9.32 -8.72
N TYR A 560 -8.70 8.28 -8.87
CA TYR A 560 -7.90 7.67 -7.79
C TYR A 560 -6.96 8.66 -7.08
N HIS A 561 -6.35 9.59 -7.81
CA HIS A 561 -5.51 10.68 -7.25
C HIS A 561 -6.11 12.08 -7.47
N GLY A 562 -7.43 12.15 -7.72
CA GLY A 562 -8.15 13.40 -7.88
C GLY A 562 -8.59 14.06 -6.57
N ALA A 563 -9.77 14.68 -6.57
CA ALA A 563 -10.36 15.29 -5.37
C ALA A 563 -10.96 14.24 -4.43
N VAL A 564 -10.17 13.27 -3.99
CA VAL A 564 -10.50 12.17 -3.08
C VAL A 564 -9.65 12.25 -1.83
N ILE A 565 -10.05 11.51 -0.78
CA ILE A 565 -9.37 11.53 0.52
C ILE A 565 -8.60 10.22 0.69
N TRP A 566 -7.28 10.29 0.87
CA TRP A 566 -6.41 9.17 1.22
C TRP A 566 -6.13 9.17 2.72
N SER A 567 -6.41 8.05 3.36
CA SER A 567 -6.25 7.91 4.82
C SER A 567 -4.84 8.30 5.28
N TRP A 568 -3.81 7.68 4.69
CA TRP A 568 -2.43 7.91 5.08
C TRP A 568 -1.91 9.32 4.78
N GLN A 569 -2.41 9.99 3.73
CA GLN A 569 -2.02 11.37 3.39
C GLN A 569 -2.46 12.37 4.46
N GLN A 570 -3.63 12.14 5.06
CA GLN A 570 -4.06 12.95 6.20
C GLN A 570 -3.18 12.69 7.42
N ALA A 571 -2.78 11.43 7.67
CA ALA A 571 -1.88 11.09 8.76
C ALA A 571 -0.47 11.66 8.56
N LEU A 572 0.08 11.58 7.33
CA LEU A 572 1.34 12.24 6.94
C LEU A 572 1.30 13.74 7.25
N MET A 573 0.23 14.41 6.83
CA MET A 573 0.03 15.84 7.07
C MET A 573 -0.06 16.15 8.56
N ALA A 574 -0.81 15.35 9.34
CA ALA A 574 -0.96 15.53 10.79
C ALA A 574 0.37 15.36 11.53
N ALA A 575 1.13 14.30 11.20
CA ALA A 575 2.46 14.07 11.77
C ALA A 575 3.45 15.18 11.39
N GLY A 576 3.39 15.66 10.15
CA GLY A 576 4.18 16.78 9.67
C GLY A 576 3.87 18.06 10.44
N LEU A 577 2.61 18.41 10.63
CA LEU A 577 2.18 19.58 11.42
C LEU A 577 2.66 19.50 12.88
N GLU A 578 2.52 18.34 13.51
CA GLU A 578 3.02 18.09 14.87
C GLU A 578 4.53 18.34 14.96
N ARG A 579 5.29 17.76 14.00
CA ARG A 579 6.75 17.93 13.94
C ARG A 579 7.15 19.40 13.79
N GLN A 580 6.47 20.18 12.92
CA GLN A 580 6.78 21.61 12.75
C GLN A 580 6.39 22.43 13.98
N LEU A 581 5.28 22.09 14.66
CA LEU A 581 4.87 22.76 15.90
C LEU A 581 5.83 22.52 17.07
N ALA A 582 6.58 21.41 17.07
CA ALA A 582 7.62 21.11 18.06
C ALA A 582 8.88 22.01 17.90
N ARG A 583 9.04 22.74 16.79
CA ARG A 583 10.17 23.64 16.56
C ARG A 583 10.03 24.92 17.38
N ASN A 584 11.17 25.46 17.85
CA ASN A 584 11.21 26.68 18.67
C ASN A 584 11.64 27.93 17.86
N ASP A 585 12.09 27.75 16.61
CA ASP A 585 12.62 28.81 15.75
C ASP A 585 11.57 29.50 14.87
N LEU A 586 10.29 29.08 14.97
CA LEU A 586 9.23 29.60 14.11
C LEU A 586 8.60 30.89 14.69
N PRO A 587 8.27 31.88 13.82
CA PRO A 587 7.53 33.06 14.18
C PRO A 587 6.16 32.74 14.80
N ALA A 588 5.68 33.55 15.71
CA ALA A 588 4.37 33.38 16.37
C ALA A 588 3.20 33.32 15.37
N ALA A 589 3.24 34.13 14.31
CA ALA A 589 2.22 34.16 13.26
C ALA A 589 2.15 32.80 12.53
N THR A 590 3.29 32.25 12.08
CA THR A 590 3.38 30.94 11.43
C THR A 590 2.90 29.83 12.37
N ARG A 591 3.31 29.87 13.63
CA ARG A 591 2.86 28.90 14.66
C ARG A 591 1.33 28.94 14.84
N THR A 592 0.72 30.13 14.85
CA THR A 592 -0.75 30.30 14.95
C THR A 592 -1.46 29.66 13.75
N ARG A 593 -0.92 29.83 12.52
CA ARG A 593 -1.45 29.22 11.29
C ARG A 593 -1.30 27.69 11.31
N LEU A 594 -0.16 27.16 11.75
CA LEU A 594 0.06 25.71 11.92
C LEU A 594 -0.96 25.10 12.89
N HIS A 595 -1.22 25.75 14.03
CA HIS A 595 -2.28 25.30 14.97
C HIS A 595 -3.67 25.34 14.33
N ALA A 596 -3.99 26.35 13.54
CA ALA A 596 -5.28 26.42 12.83
C ALA A 596 -5.42 25.28 11.82
N ALA A 597 -4.39 25.01 11.02
CA ALA A 597 -4.35 23.89 10.08
C ALA A 597 -4.49 22.53 10.80
N GLN A 598 -3.76 22.33 11.90
CA GLN A 598 -3.83 21.11 12.70
C GLN A 598 -5.25 20.87 13.26
N ARG A 599 -5.89 21.90 13.85
CA ARG A 599 -7.25 21.78 14.34
C ARG A 599 -8.25 21.45 13.24
N GLY A 600 -8.18 22.13 12.09
CA GLY A 600 -9.06 21.88 10.95
C GLY A 600 -8.90 20.47 10.41
N LEU A 601 -7.67 20.00 10.23
CA LEU A 601 -7.37 18.65 9.75
C LEU A 601 -7.93 17.59 10.73
N TRP A 602 -7.67 17.70 12.02
CA TRP A 602 -8.17 16.73 12.99
C TRP A 602 -9.70 16.78 13.16
N GLN A 603 -10.33 17.93 12.96
CA GLN A 603 -11.79 18.02 12.92
C GLN A 603 -12.34 17.19 11.73
N ALA A 604 -11.74 17.30 10.55
CA ALA A 604 -12.13 16.55 9.37
C ALA A 604 -11.87 15.04 9.52
N ILE A 605 -10.70 14.63 10.04
CA ILE A 605 -10.37 13.23 10.31
C ILE A 605 -11.37 12.58 11.28
N ARG A 606 -11.78 13.29 12.33
CA ARG A 606 -12.77 12.79 13.29
C ARG A 606 -14.20 12.75 12.76
N GLY A 607 -14.48 13.45 11.67
CA GLY A 607 -15.78 13.44 10.98
C GLY A 607 -16.10 12.12 10.26
N VAL A 608 -15.10 11.24 10.10
CA VAL A 608 -15.23 9.93 9.45
C VAL A 608 -15.16 8.82 10.50
N PRO A 609 -16.04 7.78 10.42
CA PRO A 609 -16.00 6.62 11.32
C PRO A 609 -14.61 5.98 11.38
N ALA A 610 -14.22 5.50 12.58
CA ALA A 610 -12.87 4.97 12.80
C ALA A 610 -12.55 3.73 11.95
N ASP A 611 -13.53 2.86 11.74
CA ASP A 611 -13.42 1.66 10.90
C ASP A 611 -13.21 1.97 9.41
N GLN A 612 -13.66 3.12 8.94
CA GLN A 612 -13.41 3.56 7.58
C GLN A 612 -12.00 4.11 7.36
N ARG A 613 -11.32 4.54 8.43
CA ARG A 613 -9.96 5.09 8.35
C ARG A 613 -8.88 4.04 8.10
N THR A 614 -9.17 2.76 8.29
CA THR A 614 -8.27 1.65 7.93
C THR A 614 -8.29 1.33 6.43
N SER A 615 -9.31 1.84 5.71
CA SER A 615 -9.36 1.70 4.26
C SER A 615 -8.31 2.59 3.57
N GLU A 616 -8.04 2.32 2.33
CA GLU A 616 -7.05 3.02 1.52
C GLU A 616 -7.47 4.48 1.27
N LEU A 617 -8.62 4.68 0.65
CA LEU A 617 -9.16 5.98 0.29
C LEU A 617 -10.70 5.97 0.29
N TRP A 618 -11.26 7.16 0.26
CA TRP A 618 -12.68 7.37 0.06
C TRP A 618 -12.96 8.65 -0.72
N SER A 619 -14.19 8.77 -1.19
CA SER A 619 -14.71 9.95 -1.87
C SER A 619 -15.70 10.69 -0.96
N TRP A 620 -16.42 11.62 -1.53
CA TRP A 620 -17.39 12.45 -0.82
C TRP A 620 -18.64 12.68 -1.67
N ALA A 621 -19.75 12.98 -1.00
CA ALA A 621 -20.95 13.58 -1.57
C ALA A 621 -21.16 14.97 -0.96
N TYR A 622 -21.72 15.89 -1.75
CA TYR A 622 -22.00 17.25 -1.32
C TYR A 622 -23.49 17.55 -1.38
N ASN A 623 -24.08 17.92 -0.24
CA ASN A 623 -25.49 18.23 -0.13
C ASN A 623 -25.69 19.35 0.89
N ASN A 624 -26.48 20.37 0.54
CA ASN A 624 -26.86 21.47 1.44
C ASN A 624 -25.64 22.14 2.14
N GLY A 625 -24.59 22.44 1.38
CA GLY A 625 -23.38 23.11 1.89
C GLY A 625 -22.44 22.21 2.69
N ARG A 626 -22.66 20.89 2.76
CA ARG A 626 -21.85 19.95 3.56
C ARG A 626 -21.33 18.78 2.75
N PHE A 627 -20.10 18.40 3.01
CA PHE A 627 -19.48 17.17 2.52
C PHE A 627 -19.80 16.01 3.47
N SER A 628 -20.03 14.84 2.93
CA SER A 628 -20.20 13.60 3.68
C SER A 628 -19.36 12.48 3.06
N TYR A 629 -18.95 11.51 3.88
CA TYR A 629 -18.25 10.31 3.43
C TYR A 629 -19.05 9.56 2.35
N ARG A 630 -18.34 9.08 1.33
CA ARG A 630 -18.84 8.16 0.31
C ARG A 630 -17.74 7.16 -0.03
N PRO A 631 -18.02 5.84 -0.10
CA PRO A 631 -17.04 4.88 -0.56
C PRO A 631 -16.50 5.23 -1.95
N PHE A 632 -15.23 5.00 -2.20
CA PHE A 632 -14.63 5.15 -3.53
C PHE A 632 -15.21 4.11 -4.51
N GLY A 633 -15.14 4.35 -5.81
CA GLY A 633 -15.66 3.44 -6.84
C GLY A 633 -17.19 3.46 -7.07
N GLN A 634 -17.94 4.29 -6.34
CA GLN A 634 -19.40 4.37 -6.44
C GLN A 634 -19.95 5.59 -7.20
N GLY A 635 -19.09 6.38 -7.82
CA GLY A 635 -19.46 7.71 -8.33
C GLY A 635 -19.22 7.99 -9.82
N GLY A 636 -18.82 7.00 -10.59
CA GLY A 636 -18.29 7.21 -11.96
C GLY A 636 -16.79 7.54 -11.92
N GLY A 637 -16.12 7.47 -13.06
CA GLY A 637 -14.65 7.51 -13.14
C GLY A 637 -14.05 6.12 -12.88
N ASP A 638 -13.03 6.04 -12.06
CA ASP A 638 -12.46 4.77 -11.63
C ASP A 638 -13.49 3.98 -10.83
N GLN A 639 -13.76 2.74 -11.26
CA GLN A 639 -14.75 1.85 -10.64
C GLN A 639 -14.13 0.81 -9.72
N THR A 640 -12.82 0.90 -9.49
CA THR A 640 -12.18 0.03 -8.51
C THR A 640 -12.66 0.35 -7.11
N GLU A 641 -12.79 -0.67 -6.29
CA GLU A 641 -13.05 -0.47 -4.87
C GLU A 641 -11.78 -0.15 -4.12
N SER A 642 -11.92 0.63 -3.07
CA SER A 642 -10.88 0.82 -2.08
C SER A 642 -10.61 -0.47 -1.30
N ASN A 643 -9.35 -0.77 -0.98
CA ASN A 643 -9.02 -1.84 -0.04
C ASN A 643 -9.52 -1.51 1.37
N ALA A 644 -10.14 -2.51 2.02
CA ALA A 644 -10.67 -2.36 3.36
C ALA A 644 -9.58 -2.24 4.44
N ALA A 645 -8.43 -2.87 4.20
CA ALA A 645 -7.29 -2.90 5.09
C ALA A 645 -6.03 -2.49 4.32
N GLN A 646 -5.35 -1.44 4.76
CA GLN A 646 -4.15 -0.91 4.14
C GLN A 646 -3.09 -0.60 5.20
N LEU A 647 -1.84 -1.01 4.96
CA LEU A 647 -0.74 -0.88 5.92
C LEU A 647 -0.54 0.58 6.33
N TRP A 648 -0.39 1.48 5.37
CA TRP A 648 -0.21 2.90 5.65
C TRP A 648 -1.44 3.64 6.18
N SER A 649 -2.60 2.96 6.27
CA SER A 649 -3.79 3.48 6.95
C SER A 649 -3.85 3.09 8.44
N THR A 650 -2.97 2.16 8.89
CA THR A 650 -2.84 1.81 10.32
C THR A 650 -2.04 2.82 11.13
N VAL A 651 -1.45 3.81 10.47
CA VAL A 651 -0.51 4.79 11.04
C VAL A 651 -1.14 5.69 12.11
N TYR A 652 -2.47 5.73 12.22
CA TYR A 652 -3.17 6.38 13.34
C TYR A 652 -2.94 5.69 14.70
N LEU A 653 -2.31 4.52 14.72
CA LEU A 653 -1.79 3.92 15.96
C LEU A 653 -0.69 4.80 16.60
N ALA A 654 0.07 5.51 15.78
CA ALA A 654 1.12 6.45 16.22
C ALA A 654 0.71 7.91 16.08
N VAL A 655 0.06 8.28 14.98
CA VAL A 655 -0.36 9.65 14.68
C VAL A 655 -1.66 9.94 15.44
N LYS A 656 -1.55 10.77 16.48
CA LYS A 656 -2.63 11.05 17.43
C LYS A 656 -3.06 12.52 17.37
N PRO A 657 -4.33 12.83 17.70
CA PRO A 657 -4.72 14.22 17.87
C PRO A 657 -3.91 14.87 18.99
N PRO A 658 -3.61 16.18 18.89
CA PRO A 658 -2.95 16.91 19.98
C PRO A 658 -3.76 16.77 21.27
N ALA A 659 -3.07 16.75 22.42
CA ALA A 659 -3.73 16.84 23.71
C ALA A 659 -4.54 18.15 23.78
N LEU A 660 -5.78 18.07 24.27
CA LEU A 660 -6.69 19.21 24.40
C LEU A 660 -6.18 20.20 25.44
#